data_37c3f34c38d85a272740de4473cb579a
#
_entry.id   37c3f34c38d85a272740de4473cb579a
#
_cell.length_a   1.000
_cell.length_b   1.000
_cell.length_c   1.000
_cell.angle_alpha   90.00
_cell.angle_beta   90.00
_cell.angle_gamma   90.00
#
_symmetry.space_group_name_H-M   'P 1'
#
loop_
_entity.id
_entity.type
_entity.pdbx_description
1 polymer ?
#
loop_
_entity_poly.entity_id
_entity_poly.type
_entity_poly.pdbx_seq_one_letter_code
_entity_poly.pdbx_strand_id
1 'polypeptide(L)'
;MDQSQKDGLEIIKVQGEKRERSLSETTSSVAVTTAQKIDQENLLDLSDIITRTANVSETYGGSGFTIRGISDEGSSANPLATVYVDGVAIPSQVNDAGPTDLWDIAQVEILRGSQSTVQGKNSLAGAIIISTQDPTMDWTWKTRAIWSDPNDRRLAFAGGGPIIDDELAFRVAVEKRDFDGYTKNITRNEMEDSVDSLVTRLKVLWNPAGLRDFTAKLNFMRDDREDPYRFSYTRYDVENYYDNRVATSDHENVTDITTDIVSLDLSYELSEHWSLASVTSQSDSDSLRLYDIDLTEKDERYGEMNHDYKNQSQEIRLSFDYPDFHGLFGGYWSNREKDAMDNQLAGVATPVTTIVDVLQNMGLDETTATQFANSYSQELPLIPVDYESDVYDHSTNRAIFADVEYALADDVALIAGFRYDTESYTYESLTETAFAGTLPDPTNYGEPGTAPHSIISGINQEVLNLVDRAGNSIPESTRDFNAFLPKLAVRWDYDNNDSLALTVQRAYRSGGSSYNIARAEVFAYDPEFTTNYELAWRSHLLDNSLFVSSNLYYIDWEDKQVSANFGLNSFDSHTVNAGKAHLYGMELEARQYVNSYMDWYGSYSYSRTQYDQFEAIAGAQVRNFSGTEFIYAPKHTAALGVNLYPARDWTVNVNANYRDSVLMSTRETDSRVSSRTLFNAKISYDKFDWSAYIFANNIFDKGYIEYARTDVPLAIFGAPRVIGVGFEAEF
;
A
#
# COMPACT_ATOMS: atom_id res chain seq x y z
N MET A 1 -25.93 -5.19 27.00
CA MET A 1 -24.60 -4.86 27.54
C MET A 1 -24.08 -6.09 28.25
N ASP A 2 -23.11 -6.70 27.66
CA ASP A 2 -22.42 -7.88 28.21
C ASP A 2 -21.74 -7.53 29.53
N GLN A 3 -21.63 -8.49 30.46
CA GLN A 3 -20.99 -8.26 31.76
C GLN A 3 -19.52 -7.89 31.65
N SER A 4 -18.87 -8.18 30.51
CA SER A 4 -17.47 -7.81 30.21
C SER A 4 -17.25 -6.28 30.07
N GLN A 5 -18.27 -5.49 29.73
CA GLN A 5 -18.19 -4.03 29.69
C GLN A 5 -18.21 -3.35 31.07
N LYS A 6 -18.39 -4.09 32.15
CA LYS A 6 -18.45 -3.52 33.51
C LYS A 6 -17.09 -3.46 34.22
N ASP A 7 -16.06 -4.16 33.73
CA ASP A 7 -14.81 -4.36 34.46
C ASP A 7 -13.55 -3.77 33.77
N GLY A 8 -13.67 -2.73 32.95
CA GLY A 8 -12.50 -2.05 32.40
C GLY A 8 -12.41 -2.11 30.87
N LEU A 9 -11.32 -1.61 30.32
CA LEU A 9 -11.02 -1.62 28.89
C LEU A 9 -10.83 -3.05 28.39
N GLU A 10 -11.39 -3.36 27.22
CA GLU A 10 -11.18 -4.65 26.53
C GLU A 10 -9.70 -4.96 26.37
N ILE A 11 -9.29 -6.19 26.71
CA ILE A 11 -7.93 -6.65 26.45
C ILE A 11 -7.80 -6.96 24.97
N ILE A 12 -7.07 -6.09 24.25
CA ILE A 12 -6.79 -6.28 22.83
C ILE A 12 -5.65 -7.31 22.69
N LYS A 13 -5.90 -8.34 21.89
CA LYS A 13 -4.91 -9.34 21.49
C LYS A 13 -4.30 -8.96 20.16
N VAL A 14 -2.97 -9.08 20.05
CA VAL A 14 -2.19 -8.85 18.83
C VAL A 14 -1.78 -10.21 18.28
N GLN A 15 -2.04 -10.44 17.00
CA GLN A 15 -1.74 -11.69 16.28
C GLN A 15 -0.57 -11.51 15.30
N GLY A 16 -0.30 -10.27 14.88
CA GLY A 16 0.68 -9.94 13.87
C GLY A 16 2.14 -10.31 14.22
N GLU A 17 2.45 -10.60 15.49
CA GLU A 17 3.76 -11.13 15.89
C GLU A 17 3.84 -12.67 15.77
N LYS A 18 2.86 -13.33 15.13
CA LYS A 18 2.72 -14.81 14.98
C LYS A 18 2.60 -15.57 16.31
N ARG A 19 2.30 -14.85 17.38
CA ARG A 19 1.96 -15.33 18.72
C ARG A 19 0.86 -14.43 19.27
N GLU A 20 -0.13 -15.02 19.94
CA GLU A 20 -1.10 -14.22 20.69
C GLU A 20 -0.41 -13.55 21.88
N ARG A 21 -0.44 -12.24 21.92
CA ARG A 21 0.02 -11.41 23.05
C ARG A 21 -1.03 -10.34 23.33
N SER A 22 -1.11 -9.89 24.57
CA SER A 22 -1.82 -8.66 24.88
C SER A 22 -1.06 -7.46 24.30
N LEU A 23 -1.75 -6.37 24.02
CA LEU A 23 -1.11 -5.13 23.53
C LEU A 23 -0.05 -4.61 24.51
N SER A 24 -0.20 -4.86 25.82
CA SER A 24 0.78 -4.50 26.87
C SER A 24 2.09 -5.30 26.81
N GLU A 25 2.05 -6.52 26.26
CA GLU A 25 3.23 -7.39 26.14
C GLU A 25 3.99 -7.20 24.83
N THR A 26 3.42 -6.46 23.86
CA THR A 26 4.09 -6.22 22.58
C THR A 26 5.24 -5.24 22.72
N THR A 27 6.38 -5.57 22.12
CA THR A 27 7.55 -4.68 22.05
C THR A 27 7.57 -3.80 20.80
N SER A 28 6.71 -4.09 19.83
CA SER A 28 6.56 -3.34 18.58
C SER A 28 5.47 -2.27 18.71
N SER A 29 5.54 -1.25 17.86
CA SER A 29 4.44 -0.29 17.70
C SER A 29 3.32 -0.92 16.89
N VAL A 30 2.15 -1.10 17.50
CA VAL A 30 0.97 -1.69 16.85
C VAL A 30 -0.24 -0.80 17.08
N ALA A 31 -0.94 -0.44 16.00
CA ALA A 31 -2.28 0.14 16.07
C ALA A 31 -3.31 -0.94 15.76
N VAL A 32 -4.29 -1.12 16.63
CA VAL A 32 -5.35 -2.15 16.46
C VAL A 32 -6.69 -1.45 16.28
N THR A 33 -7.38 -1.81 15.18
CA THR A 33 -8.75 -1.43 14.91
C THR A 33 -9.63 -2.67 15.02
N THR A 34 -10.43 -2.75 16.08
CA THR A 34 -11.33 -3.88 16.36
C THR A 34 -12.62 -3.78 15.53
N ALA A 35 -13.35 -4.90 15.40
CA ALA A 35 -14.68 -4.92 14.78
C ALA A 35 -15.63 -3.87 15.39
N GLN A 36 -15.59 -3.70 16.71
CA GLN A 36 -16.39 -2.67 17.40
C GLN A 36 -16.05 -1.26 16.91
N LYS A 37 -14.77 -0.93 16.76
CA LYS A 37 -14.36 0.39 16.25
C LYS A 37 -14.74 0.56 14.78
N ILE A 38 -14.61 -0.49 13.96
CA ILE A 38 -15.06 -0.50 12.55
C ILE A 38 -16.55 -0.11 12.49
N ASP A 39 -17.37 -0.75 13.29
CA ASP A 39 -18.82 -0.48 13.32
C ASP A 39 -19.11 0.91 13.90
N GLN A 40 -18.49 1.32 15.00
CA GLN A 40 -18.74 2.62 15.64
C GLN A 40 -18.42 3.81 14.75
N GLU A 41 -17.32 3.77 14.02
CA GLU A 41 -16.87 4.84 13.12
C GLU A 41 -17.42 4.72 11.69
N ASN A 42 -18.12 3.61 11.37
CA ASN A 42 -18.54 3.26 10.01
C ASN A 42 -17.34 3.24 9.04
N LEU A 43 -16.31 2.44 9.40
CA LEU A 43 -15.16 2.22 8.52
C LEU A 43 -15.55 1.17 7.49
N LEU A 44 -15.47 1.52 6.21
CA LEU A 44 -15.99 0.66 5.14
C LEU A 44 -14.88 0.00 4.32
N ASP A 45 -13.69 0.60 4.36
CA ASP A 45 -12.52 0.13 3.61
C ASP A 45 -11.22 0.39 4.37
N LEU A 46 -10.12 -0.20 3.89
CA LEU A 46 -8.79 -0.06 4.51
C LEU A 46 -8.30 1.39 4.50
N SER A 47 -8.66 2.20 3.51
CA SER A 47 -8.33 3.62 3.42
C SER A 47 -8.90 4.41 4.62
N ASP A 48 -10.11 4.08 5.07
CA ASP A 48 -10.70 4.64 6.27
C ASP A 48 -9.83 4.40 7.52
N ILE A 49 -9.25 3.20 7.66
CA ILE A 49 -8.35 2.86 8.78
C ILE A 49 -7.03 3.61 8.63
N ILE A 50 -6.43 3.61 7.43
CA ILE A 50 -5.17 4.29 7.13
C ILE A 50 -5.25 5.77 7.48
N THR A 51 -6.30 6.45 7.05
CA THR A 51 -6.46 7.91 7.28
C THR A 51 -6.75 8.28 8.74
N ARG A 52 -7.18 7.32 9.57
CA ARG A 52 -7.49 7.51 11.01
C ARG A 52 -6.45 6.89 11.95
N THR A 53 -5.37 6.35 11.41
CA THR A 53 -4.25 5.81 12.18
C THR A 53 -3.07 6.78 12.17
N ALA A 54 -2.55 7.13 13.34
CA ALA A 54 -1.39 8.02 13.43
C ALA A 54 -0.15 7.37 12.82
N ASN A 55 0.64 8.19 12.11
CA ASN A 55 1.87 7.81 11.42
C ASN A 55 1.66 6.87 10.23
N VAL A 56 0.43 6.81 9.73
CA VAL A 56 0.05 6.14 8.49
C VAL A 56 -0.70 7.14 7.64
N SER A 57 -0.47 7.17 6.35
CA SER A 57 -1.23 8.05 5.43
C SER A 57 -1.21 7.51 4.01
N GLU A 58 -2.20 7.92 3.24
CA GLU A 58 -2.32 7.58 1.83
C GLU A 58 -1.28 8.29 0.98
N THR A 59 -0.95 7.66 -0.15
CA THR A 59 -0.11 8.20 -1.22
C THR A 59 -0.87 8.19 -2.54
N TYR A 60 -0.51 9.07 -3.47
CA TYR A 60 -1.00 9.11 -4.84
C TYR A 60 -2.55 9.01 -4.97
N GLY A 61 -3.28 9.67 -4.06
CA GLY A 61 -4.75 9.69 -4.13
C GLY A 61 -5.44 8.41 -3.64
N GLY A 62 -4.83 7.68 -2.73
CA GLY A 62 -5.39 6.47 -2.13
C GLY A 62 -4.91 5.15 -2.74
N SER A 63 -4.10 5.22 -3.82
CA SER A 63 -3.57 4.00 -4.46
C SER A 63 -2.38 3.35 -3.74
N GLY A 64 -1.97 3.87 -2.60
CA GLY A 64 -0.91 3.33 -1.76
C GLY A 64 -0.89 4.02 -0.40
N PHE A 65 0.03 3.61 0.45
CA PHE A 65 0.14 4.17 1.80
C PHE A 65 1.59 4.30 2.26
N THR A 66 1.81 5.13 3.29
CA THR A 66 3.07 5.22 4.01
C THR A 66 2.89 4.77 5.45
N ILE A 67 3.92 4.17 6.02
CA ILE A 67 4.06 3.92 7.45
C ILE A 67 5.31 4.65 7.93
N ARG A 68 5.19 5.56 8.91
CA ARG A 68 6.29 6.41 9.41
C ARG A 68 6.93 7.29 8.32
N GLY A 69 6.16 7.63 7.25
CA GLY A 69 6.66 8.34 6.09
C GLY A 69 7.53 7.51 5.15
N ILE A 70 7.57 6.19 5.34
CA ILE A 70 8.21 5.24 4.43
C ILE A 70 7.17 4.80 3.40
N SER A 71 7.39 5.11 2.13
CA SER A 71 6.54 4.74 1.00
C SER A 71 7.35 4.15 -0.13
N ASP A 72 6.67 3.43 -1.01
CA ASP A 72 7.25 2.99 -2.27
C ASP A 72 7.48 4.20 -3.19
N GLU A 73 8.74 4.56 -3.36
CA GLU A 73 9.17 5.63 -4.24
C GLU A 73 9.55 5.03 -5.61
N GLY A 74 8.56 4.90 -6.49
CA GLY A 74 8.79 4.39 -7.84
C GLY A 74 8.40 2.91 -8.03
N SER A 75 8.75 2.37 -9.19
CA SER A 75 8.35 1.05 -9.68
C SER A 75 9.18 -0.11 -9.10
N SER A 76 9.37 -0.16 -7.80
CA SER A 76 10.06 -1.31 -7.19
C SER A 76 9.15 -2.55 -7.22
N ALA A 77 9.70 -3.67 -7.69
CA ALA A 77 9.01 -4.97 -7.69
C ALA A 77 8.70 -5.49 -6.26
N ASN A 78 9.35 -4.92 -5.24
CA ASN A 78 9.21 -5.32 -3.85
C ASN A 78 8.65 -4.18 -3.01
N PRO A 79 7.44 -4.29 -2.41
CA PRO A 79 6.87 -3.27 -1.56
C PRO A 79 7.65 -3.10 -0.24
N LEU A 80 7.54 -1.93 0.39
CA LEU A 80 8.16 -1.63 1.68
C LEU A 80 7.33 -2.10 2.87
N ALA A 81 6.04 -2.32 2.68
CA ALA A 81 5.12 -2.92 3.63
C ALA A 81 4.17 -3.88 2.93
N THR A 82 3.77 -4.93 3.60
CA THR A 82 2.87 -5.97 3.06
C THR A 82 1.54 -5.95 3.80
N VAL A 83 0.44 -6.10 3.05
CA VAL A 83 -0.89 -6.36 3.61
C VAL A 83 -1.13 -7.87 3.60
N TYR A 84 -1.60 -8.39 4.73
CA TYR A 84 -1.97 -9.79 4.91
C TYR A 84 -3.45 -9.90 5.22
N VAL A 85 -4.14 -10.85 4.59
CA VAL A 85 -5.50 -11.27 4.95
C VAL A 85 -5.43 -12.72 5.44
N ASP A 86 -5.84 -12.95 6.67
CA ASP A 86 -5.78 -14.27 7.31
C ASP A 86 -4.42 -14.99 7.13
N GLY A 87 -3.32 -14.21 7.26
CA GLY A 87 -1.94 -14.71 7.15
C GLY A 87 -1.39 -14.86 5.72
N VAL A 88 -2.19 -14.57 4.69
CA VAL A 88 -1.78 -14.61 3.28
C VAL A 88 -1.41 -13.22 2.80
N ALA A 89 -0.22 -13.06 2.23
CA ALA A 89 0.21 -11.80 1.63
C ALA A 89 -0.63 -11.48 0.39
N ILE A 90 -1.25 -10.30 0.36
CA ILE A 90 -1.97 -9.79 -0.80
C ILE A 90 -0.96 -9.23 -1.81
N PRO A 91 -1.14 -9.49 -3.11
CA PRO A 91 -0.36 -8.83 -4.15
C PRO A 91 -0.46 -7.30 -4.05
N SER A 92 0.64 -6.59 -4.29
CA SER A 92 0.67 -5.12 -4.20
C SER A 92 -0.33 -4.45 -5.15
N GLN A 93 -0.69 -5.11 -6.24
CA GLN A 93 -1.66 -4.62 -7.22
C GLN A 93 -3.08 -4.48 -6.66
N VAL A 94 -3.47 -5.35 -5.74
CA VAL A 94 -4.76 -5.22 -5.01
C VAL A 94 -4.76 -3.95 -4.16
N ASN A 95 -3.61 -3.63 -3.53
CA ASN A 95 -3.47 -2.38 -2.78
C ASN A 95 -3.46 -1.15 -3.70
N ASP A 96 -2.88 -1.28 -4.91
CA ASP A 96 -2.82 -0.21 -5.91
C ASP A 96 -4.16 0.03 -6.62
N ALA A 97 -5.03 -0.97 -6.67
CA ALA A 97 -6.34 -0.87 -7.32
C ALA A 97 -7.40 -0.20 -6.43
N GLY A 98 -7.14 -0.13 -5.14
CA GLY A 98 -8.05 0.52 -4.22
C GLY A 98 -8.16 -0.16 -2.86
N PRO A 99 -9.03 0.37 -2.00
CA PRO A 99 -9.16 -0.10 -0.63
C PRO A 99 -9.76 -1.51 -0.54
N THR A 100 -9.29 -2.27 0.43
CA THR A 100 -9.84 -3.58 0.76
C THR A 100 -11.06 -3.41 1.67
N ASP A 101 -12.22 -3.98 1.27
CA ASP A 101 -13.47 -3.87 2.00
C ASP A 101 -13.43 -4.54 3.38
N LEU A 102 -14.02 -3.89 4.39
CA LEU A 102 -13.94 -4.29 5.80
C LEU A 102 -15.17 -5.03 6.30
N TRP A 103 -16.01 -5.59 5.43
CA TRP A 103 -17.14 -6.41 5.87
C TRP A 103 -16.66 -7.69 6.55
N ASP A 104 -17.28 -8.03 7.67
CA ASP A 104 -17.01 -9.27 8.44
C ASP A 104 -15.54 -9.44 8.88
N ILE A 105 -14.89 -8.32 9.21
CA ILE A 105 -13.53 -8.29 9.76
C ILE A 105 -13.57 -8.39 11.28
N ALA A 106 -12.69 -9.20 11.86
CA ALA A 106 -12.50 -9.30 13.31
C ALA A 106 -11.64 -8.15 13.85
N GLN A 107 -10.50 -7.90 13.19
CA GLN A 107 -9.61 -6.79 13.52
C GLN A 107 -8.64 -6.49 12.39
N VAL A 108 -8.12 -5.26 12.39
CA VAL A 108 -7.00 -4.83 11.56
C VAL A 108 -5.87 -4.33 12.45
N GLU A 109 -4.69 -4.89 12.27
CA GLU A 109 -3.48 -4.50 12.99
C GLU A 109 -2.51 -3.80 12.03
N ILE A 110 -2.04 -2.62 12.36
CA ILE A 110 -0.97 -1.93 11.63
C ILE A 110 0.29 -1.96 12.51
N LEU A 111 1.21 -2.84 12.13
CA LEU A 111 2.55 -2.95 12.72
C LEU A 111 3.43 -1.88 12.08
N ARG A 112 3.95 -0.95 12.88
CA ARG A 112 4.77 0.16 12.39
C ARG A 112 6.25 -0.06 12.68
N GLY A 113 7.09 0.23 11.69
CA GLY A 113 8.53 -0.03 11.74
C GLY A 113 8.89 -1.45 11.32
N SER A 114 10.16 -1.78 11.42
CA SER A 114 10.74 -3.03 10.94
C SER A 114 10.03 -4.26 11.48
N GLN A 115 9.54 -5.15 10.61
CA GLN A 115 8.88 -6.42 10.98
C GLN A 115 9.52 -7.65 10.32
N SER A 116 10.64 -7.45 9.62
CA SER A 116 11.22 -8.51 8.76
C SER A 116 11.69 -9.74 9.52
N THR A 117 12.02 -9.66 10.82
CA THR A 117 12.40 -10.84 11.63
C THR A 117 11.26 -11.87 11.71
N VAL A 118 10.01 -11.41 11.81
CA VAL A 118 8.83 -12.26 11.95
C VAL A 118 8.09 -12.40 10.62
N GLN A 119 7.80 -11.29 9.93
CA GLN A 119 7.02 -11.30 8.69
C GLN A 119 7.87 -11.63 7.45
N GLY A 120 9.17 -11.39 7.48
CA GLY A 120 10.07 -11.65 6.36
C GLY A 120 10.31 -10.45 5.45
N LYS A 121 10.58 -10.73 4.17
CA LYS A 121 10.82 -9.69 3.17
C LYS A 121 9.60 -8.77 3.01
N ASN A 122 9.84 -7.57 2.49
CA ASN A 122 8.79 -6.58 2.21
C ASN A 122 8.04 -6.08 3.47
N SER A 123 8.71 -6.07 4.63
CA SER A 123 8.17 -5.58 5.90
C SER A 123 9.14 -4.60 6.57
N LEU A 124 9.85 -3.79 5.75
CA LEU A 124 10.82 -2.80 6.22
C LEU A 124 10.12 -1.62 6.91
N ALA A 125 9.03 -1.12 6.34
CA ALA A 125 8.23 -0.04 6.91
C ALA A 125 7.22 -0.55 7.95
N GLY A 126 6.76 -1.79 7.80
CA GLY A 126 5.74 -2.39 8.64
C GLY A 126 4.94 -3.47 7.94
N ALA A 127 3.79 -3.80 8.52
CA ALA A 127 2.83 -4.72 7.94
C ALA A 127 1.40 -4.34 8.36
N ILE A 128 0.42 -4.62 7.51
CA ILE A 128 -1.00 -4.51 7.84
C ILE A 128 -1.56 -5.94 7.87
N ILE A 129 -2.17 -6.33 8.99
CA ILE A 129 -2.73 -7.65 9.19
C ILE A 129 -4.24 -7.51 9.33
N ILE A 130 -4.98 -8.09 8.39
CA ILE A 130 -6.44 -8.13 8.39
C ILE A 130 -6.85 -9.54 8.79
N SER A 131 -7.56 -9.65 9.91
CA SER A 131 -8.13 -10.91 10.38
C SER A 131 -9.63 -10.87 10.17
N THR A 132 -10.18 -11.81 9.40
CA THR A 132 -11.62 -11.92 9.17
C THR A 132 -12.27 -12.78 10.27
N GLN A 133 -13.59 -12.66 10.46
CA GLN A 133 -14.31 -13.40 11.48
C GLN A 133 -14.18 -14.92 11.25
N ASP A 134 -13.96 -15.66 12.33
CA ASP A 134 -13.88 -17.11 12.30
C ASP A 134 -15.25 -17.78 12.37
N PRO A 135 -15.41 -19.03 11.84
CA PRO A 135 -16.59 -19.85 12.09
C PRO A 135 -16.83 -20.10 13.57
N THR A 136 -18.07 -20.10 14.00
CA THR A 136 -18.49 -20.42 15.38
C THR A 136 -19.31 -21.70 15.42
N MET A 137 -19.35 -22.36 16.59
CA MET A 137 -20.21 -23.52 16.80
C MET A 137 -21.66 -23.15 17.11
N ASP A 138 -21.96 -21.85 17.12
CA ASP A 138 -23.31 -21.30 17.19
C ASP A 138 -23.70 -20.69 15.84
N TRP A 139 -24.98 -20.82 15.44
CA TRP A 139 -25.48 -20.16 14.24
C TRP A 139 -25.53 -18.65 14.43
N THR A 140 -24.84 -17.92 13.58
CA THR A 140 -24.84 -16.45 13.56
C THR A 140 -25.04 -15.93 12.15
N TRP A 141 -25.84 -14.86 12.00
CA TRP A 141 -26.11 -14.21 10.72
C TRP A 141 -26.03 -12.70 10.89
N LYS A 142 -25.38 -12.03 9.97
CA LYS A 142 -25.28 -10.57 9.91
C LYS A 142 -25.57 -10.08 8.50
N THR A 143 -26.36 -9.01 8.36
CA THR A 143 -26.65 -8.38 7.08
C THR A 143 -26.45 -6.88 7.19
N ARG A 144 -26.01 -6.24 6.12
CA ARG A 144 -25.83 -4.79 6.05
C ARG A 144 -26.33 -4.25 4.72
N ALA A 145 -27.04 -3.10 4.78
CA ALA A 145 -27.38 -2.30 3.60
C ALA A 145 -27.00 -0.85 3.86
N ILE A 146 -26.23 -0.25 2.97
CA ILE A 146 -25.83 1.16 3.02
C ILE A 146 -26.21 1.83 1.72
N TRP A 147 -26.68 3.06 1.82
CA TRP A 147 -26.84 3.97 0.70
C TRP A 147 -26.33 5.36 1.10
N SER A 148 -25.46 5.94 0.27
CA SER A 148 -24.93 7.28 0.49
C SER A 148 -24.88 8.09 -0.79
N ASP A 149 -24.80 9.41 -0.64
CA ASP A 149 -24.62 10.36 -1.72
C ASP A 149 -23.15 10.32 -2.21
N PRO A 150 -22.85 10.35 -3.52
CA PRO A 150 -23.76 10.54 -4.66
C PRO A 150 -24.30 9.22 -5.27
N ASN A 151 -24.54 8.19 -4.58
CA ASN A 151 -25.05 6.90 -5.00
C ASN A 151 -24.04 5.76 -4.81
N ASP A 152 -23.42 5.71 -3.64
CA ASP A 152 -22.67 4.53 -3.18
C ASP A 152 -23.68 3.58 -2.49
N ARG A 153 -23.80 2.38 -3.00
CA ARG A 153 -24.69 1.33 -2.51
C ARG A 153 -23.85 0.14 -2.09
N ARG A 154 -24.09 -0.33 -0.86
CA ARG A 154 -23.43 -1.55 -0.37
C ARG A 154 -24.47 -2.48 0.20
N LEU A 155 -24.40 -3.75 -0.19
CA LEU A 155 -25.21 -4.84 0.33
C LEU A 155 -24.27 -5.95 0.78
N ALA A 156 -24.43 -6.37 2.04
CA ALA A 156 -23.54 -7.36 2.60
C ALA A 156 -24.30 -8.39 3.45
N PHE A 157 -23.78 -9.60 3.46
CA PHE A 157 -24.28 -10.74 4.22
C PHE A 157 -23.10 -11.52 4.78
N ALA A 158 -23.18 -11.95 6.03
CA ALA A 158 -22.27 -12.91 6.60
C ALA A 158 -23.04 -13.89 7.50
N GLY A 159 -22.60 -15.13 7.57
CA GLY A 159 -23.21 -16.08 8.47
C GLY A 159 -22.63 -17.47 8.36
N GLY A 160 -22.92 -18.28 9.37
CA GLY A 160 -22.45 -19.64 9.46
C GLY A 160 -22.83 -20.30 10.76
N GLY A 161 -22.30 -21.48 10.98
CA GLY A 161 -22.54 -22.29 12.16
C GLY A 161 -22.01 -23.71 12.00
N PRO A 162 -22.36 -24.64 12.91
CA PRO A 162 -21.87 -26.01 12.87
C PRO A 162 -22.51 -26.81 11.72
N ILE A 163 -21.66 -27.54 10.98
CA ILE A 163 -22.06 -28.62 10.09
C ILE A 163 -22.12 -29.92 10.90
N ILE A 164 -21.18 -30.09 11.83
CA ILE A 164 -21.13 -31.14 12.82
C ILE A 164 -20.90 -30.45 14.17
N ASP A 165 -21.82 -30.64 15.10
CA ASP A 165 -21.78 -30.00 16.42
C ASP A 165 -20.42 -30.25 17.09
N ASP A 166 -19.80 -29.21 17.62
CA ASP A 166 -18.50 -29.18 18.30
C ASP A 166 -17.28 -29.65 17.47
N GLU A 167 -17.46 -29.99 16.16
CA GLU A 167 -16.37 -30.50 15.34
C GLU A 167 -16.10 -29.69 14.06
N LEU A 168 -17.17 -29.37 13.30
CA LEU A 168 -17.01 -28.76 11.98
C LEU A 168 -17.97 -27.58 11.82
N ALA A 169 -17.42 -26.40 11.63
CA ALA A 169 -18.21 -25.20 11.39
C ALA A 169 -17.75 -24.49 10.11
N PHE A 170 -18.63 -23.67 9.55
CA PHE A 170 -18.35 -22.84 8.40
C PHE A 170 -18.84 -21.41 8.61
N ARG A 171 -18.27 -20.48 7.85
CA ARG A 171 -18.73 -19.09 7.72
C ARG A 171 -18.58 -18.62 6.29
N VAL A 172 -19.62 -17.95 5.79
CA VAL A 172 -19.62 -17.29 4.47
C VAL A 172 -19.85 -15.81 4.68
N ALA A 173 -19.10 -14.95 3.97
CA ALA A 173 -19.34 -13.52 3.93
C ALA A 173 -19.30 -13.03 2.48
N VAL A 174 -20.22 -12.14 2.12
CA VAL A 174 -20.32 -11.54 0.78
C VAL A 174 -20.63 -10.06 0.94
N GLU A 175 -19.93 -9.21 0.20
CA GLU A 175 -20.26 -7.78 0.07
C GLU A 175 -20.25 -7.38 -1.39
N LYS A 176 -21.29 -6.69 -1.85
CA LYS A 176 -21.39 -6.03 -3.15
C LYS A 176 -21.41 -4.54 -2.94
N ARG A 177 -20.55 -3.82 -3.64
CA ARG A 177 -20.53 -2.37 -3.74
C ARG A 177 -20.79 -1.93 -5.17
N ASP A 178 -21.55 -0.85 -5.33
CA ASP A 178 -21.83 -0.16 -6.59
C ASP A 178 -21.79 1.34 -6.28
N PHE A 179 -20.82 2.06 -6.85
CA PHE A 179 -20.58 3.47 -6.64
C PHE A 179 -20.45 4.21 -7.97
N ASP A 180 -21.28 5.21 -8.19
CA ASP A 180 -21.32 5.95 -9.45
C ASP A 180 -20.08 6.84 -9.67
N GLY A 181 -19.37 7.28 -8.62
CA GLY A 181 -18.23 8.19 -8.69
C GLY A 181 -18.58 9.65 -8.39
N TYR A 182 -17.55 10.50 -8.31
CA TYR A 182 -17.65 11.94 -8.05
C TYR A 182 -17.31 12.79 -9.30
N THR A 183 -16.51 12.27 -10.22
CA THR A 183 -15.92 13.01 -11.34
C THR A 183 -16.60 12.65 -12.65
N LYS A 184 -17.16 13.64 -13.34
CA LYS A 184 -17.77 13.42 -14.65
C LYS A 184 -16.73 13.58 -15.76
N ASN A 185 -16.55 12.57 -16.60
CA ASN A 185 -15.84 12.69 -17.85
C ASN A 185 -16.77 13.34 -18.91
N ILE A 186 -16.42 14.54 -19.36
CA ILE A 186 -17.24 15.29 -20.32
C ILE A 186 -16.99 14.89 -21.78
N THR A 187 -15.87 14.23 -22.07
CA THR A 187 -15.53 13.71 -23.40
C THR A 187 -16.29 12.42 -23.70
N ARG A 188 -16.22 11.44 -22.78
CA ARG A 188 -16.91 10.15 -22.90
C ARG A 188 -18.37 10.19 -22.42
N ASN A 189 -18.74 11.24 -21.68
CA ASN A 189 -20.08 11.44 -21.07
C ASN A 189 -20.48 10.35 -20.06
N GLU A 190 -19.54 9.89 -19.25
CA GLU A 190 -19.69 8.91 -18.19
C GLU A 190 -19.02 9.37 -16.89
N MET A 191 -19.05 8.58 -15.83
CA MET A 191 -18.27 8.85 -14.61
C MET A 191 -16.88 8.29 -14.76
N GLU A 192 -15.89 9.03 -14.28
CA GLU A 192 -14.45 8.70 -14.40
C GLU A 192 -13.96 7.79 -13.27
N ASP A 193 -14.59 7.87 -12.11
CA ASP A 193 -14.13 7.29 -10.86
C ASP A 193 -15.20 6.40 -10.21
N SER A 194 -15.97 5.67 -11.03
CA SER A 194 -16.93 4.65 -10.58
C SER A 194 -16.21 3.43 -9.98
N VAL A 195 -16.89 2.74 -9.06
CA VAL A 195 -16.40 1.49 -8.43
C VAL A 195 -17.50 0.45 -8.45
N ASP A 196 -17.17 -0.73 -8.92
CA ASP A 196 -17.98 -1.94 -8.79
C ASP A 196 -17.14 -3.04 -8.13
N SER A 197 -17.58 -3.62 -7.00
CA SER A 197 -16.84 -4.70 -6.36
C SER A 197 -17.75 -5.77 -5.78
N LEU A 198 -17.25 -7.02 -5.81
CA LEU A 198 -17.88 -8.18 -5.18
C LEU A 198 -16.81 -8.97 -4.43
N VAL A 199 -16.88 -8.93 -3.10
CA VAL A 199 -16.00 -9.71 -2.23
C VAL A 199 -16.76 -10.91 -1.67
N THR A 200 -16.19 -12.09 -1.81
CA THR A 200 -16.75 -13.35 -1.28
C THR A 200 -15.70 -14.05 -0.45
N ARG A 201 -16.09 -14.49 0.77
CA ARG A 201 -15.21 -15.25 1.67
C ARG A 201 -15.92 -16.51 2.15
N LEU A 202 -15.15 -17.59 2.29
CA LEU A 202 -15.58 -18.85 2.89
C LEU A 202 -14.50 -19.32 3.85
N LYS A 203 -14.89 -19.60 5.09
CA LYS A 203 -14.03 -20.27 6.09
C LYS A 203 -14.65 -21.56 6.54
N VAL A 204 -13.81 -22.55 6.78
CA VAL A 204 -14.19 -23.83 7.36
C VAL A 204 -13.24 -24.12 8.50
N LEU A 205 -13.80 -24.36 9.70
CA LEU A 205 -13.07 -24.74 10.91
C LEU A 205 -13.39 -26.20 11.23
N TRP A 206 -12.34 -27.00 11.42
CA TRP A 206 -12.48 -28.40 11.75
C TRP A 206 -11.64 -28.77 12.99
N ASN A 207 -12.33 -29.20 14.05
CA ASN A 207 -11.78 -29.66 15.34
C ASN A 207 -12.29 -31.09 15.58
N PRO A 208 -11.65 -32.14 14.99
CA PRO A 208 -12.17 -33.51 15.03
C PRO A 208 -12.16 -34.09 16.45
N ALA A 209 -13.28 -34.64 16.90
CA ALA A 209 -13.42 -35.23 18.25
C ALA A 209 -12.40 -36.34 18.54
N GLY A 210 -11.91 -37.05 17.51
CA GLY A 210 -10.91 -38.08 17.62
C GLY A 210 -9.48 -37.57 17.77
N LEU A 211 -9.21 -36.26 17.49
CA LEU A 211 -7.92 -35.59 17.57
C LEU A 211 -8.11 -34.23 18.26
N ARG A 212 -8.38 -34.23 19.56
CA ARG A 212 -8.79 -33.01 20.30
C ARG A 212 -7.79 -31.86 20.26
N ASP A 213 -6.51 -32.19 20.07
CA ASP A 213 -5.39 -31.25 20.03
C ASP A 213 -5.10 -30.75 18.61
N PHE A 214 -5.95 -31.10 17.63
CA PHE A 214 -5.79 -30.73 16.23
C PHE A 214 -6.87 -29.75 15.79
N THR A 215 -6.46 -28.68 15.11
CA THR A 215 -7.34 -27.72 14.45
C THR A 215 -6.90 -27.55 13.01
N ALA A 216 -7.86 -27.56 12.09
CA ALA A 216 -7.65 -27.18 10.70
C ALA A 216 -8.59 -26.06 10.31
N LYS A 217 -8.08 -25.04 9.63
CA LYS A 217 -8.85 -23.93 9.11
C LYS A 217 -8.54 -23.78 7.61
N LEU A 218 -9.57 -23.86 6.79
CA LEU A 218 -9.52 -23.57 5.36
C LEU A 218 -10.14 -22.21 5.12
N ASN A 219 -9.41 -21.29 4.48
CA ASN A 219 -9.89 -19.99 4.09
C ASN A 219 -9.88 -19.87 2.57
N PHE A 220 -10.94 -19.31 2.02
CA PHE A 220 -11.07 -18.91 0.62
C PHE A 220 -11.60 -17.49 0.56
N MET A 221 -11.01 -16.65 -0.29
CA MET A 221 -11.49 -15.31 -0.61
C MET A 221 -11.40 -15.09 -2.11
N ARG A 222 -12.44 -14.51 -2.69
CA ARG A 222 -12.43 -13.93 -4.03
C ARG A 222 -12.82 -12.47 -3.93
N ASP A 223 -12.00 -11.61 -4.51
CA ASP A 223 -12.22 -10.18 -4.65
C ASP A 223 -12.24 -9.88 -6.15
N ASP A 224 -13.37 -9.43 -6.66
CA ASP A 224 -13.63 -9.11 -8.06
C ASP A 224 -14.09 -7.65 -8.11
N ARG A 225 -13.28 -6.77 -8.72
CA ARG A 225 -13.53 -5.33 -8.69
C ARG A 225 -13.10 -4.62 -9.97
N GLU A 226 -13.88 -3.59 -10.30
CA GLU A 226 -13.54 -2.55 -11.25
C GLU A 226 -13.42 -1.24 -10.48
N ASP A 227 -12.20 -0.70 -10.45
CA ASP A 227 -11.86 0.55 -9.76
C ASP A 227 -11.30 1.57 -10.76
N PRO A 228 -11.37 2.88 -10.48
CA PRO A 228 -10.69 3.86 -11.30
C PRO A 228 -9.18 3.59 -11.30
N TYR A 229 -8.55 3.70 -12.45
CA TYR A 229 -7.09 3.68 -12.51
C TYR A 229 -6.53 4.80 -11.62
N ARG A 230 -5.49 4.51 -10.85
CA ARG A 230 -4.94 5.43 -9.83
C ARG A 230 -4.59 6.84 -10.32
N PHE A 231 -4.58 7.07 -11.63
CA PHE A 231 -4.35 8.35 -12.25
C PHE A 231 -5.62 8.94 -12.90
N SER A 232 -6.80 8.60 -12.39
CA SER A 232 -8.06 9.27 -12.76
C SER A 232 -8.05 10.70 -12.26
N TYR A 233 -7.60 11.61 -13.13
CA TYR A 233 -7.40 13.00 -12.77
C TYR A 233 -8.62 13.85 -13.04
N THR A 234 -8.85 14.78 -12.12
CA THR A 234 -9.86 15.86 -12.24
C THR A 234 -9.18 17.18 -12.57
N ARG A 235 -9.78 17.97 -13.43
CA ARG A 235 -9.28 19.31 -13.76
C ARG A 235 -9.51 20.28 -12.62
N TYR A 236 -8.49 21.11 -12.26
CA TYR A 236 -8.60 22.17 -11.26
C TYR A 236 -8.50 23.59 -11.83
N ASP A 237 -8.46 23.73 -13.16
CA ASP A 237 -8.53 25.01 -13.89
C ASP A 237 -9.97 25.42 -14.30
N VAL A 238 -10.97 24.64 -13.86
CA VAL A 238 -12.39 24.98 -14.02
C VAL A 238 -12.91 25.76 -12.83
N GLU A 239 -13.96 26.56 -13.03
CA GLU A 239 -14.59 27.34 -11.97
C GLU A 239 -15.26 26.39 -10.94
N ASN A 240 -15.04 26.65 -9.65
CA ASN A 240 -15.57 25.83 -8.53
C ASN A 240 -15.24 24.33 -8.67
N TYR A 241 -14.00 24.00 -9.00
CA TYR A 241 -13.56 22.65 -9.33
C TYR A 241 -13.79 21.59 -8.23
N TYR A 242 -13.94 21.98 -6.98
CA TYR A 242 -14.30 21.03 -5.93
C TYR A 242 -15.75 20.54 -6.05
N ASP A 243 -16.66 21.41 -6.46
CA ASP A 243 -18.08 21.09 -6.67
C ASP A 243 -18.35 20.64 -8.12
N ASN A 244 -17.54 21.12 -9.08
CA ASN A 244 -17.67 20.83 -10.51
C ASN A 244 -16.48 19.99 -10.98
N ARG A 245 -16.47 18.71 -10.59
CA ARG A 245 -15.38 17.76 -10.90
C ARG A 245 -15.54 17.22 -12.31
N VAL A 246 -14.59 17.52 -13.18
CA VAL A 246 -14.59 17.08 -14.57
C VAL A 246 -13.25 16.49 -14.99
N ALA A 247 -13.32 15.44 -15.80
CA ALA A 247 -12.22 14.84 -16.54
C ALA A 247 -12.44 14.99 -18.04
N THR A 248 -11.38 14.86 -18.84
CA THR A 248 -11.42 15.05 -20.30
C THR A 248 -10.77 13.93 -21.09
N SER A 249 -10.32 12.87 -20.44
CA SER A 249 -9.72 11.70 -21.10
C SER A 249 -10.66 11.09 -22.14
N ASP A 250 -10.15 10.76 -23.32
CA ASP A 250 -10.94 10.09 -24.37
C ASP A 250 -10.84 8.57 -24.30
N HIS A 251 -9.79 8.03 -23.62
CA HIS A 251 -9.68 6.64 -23.24
C HIS A 251 -10.12 6.40 -21.79
N GLU A 252 -10.52 5.18 -21.48
CA GLU A 252 -10.88 4.76 -20.13
C GLU A 252 -9.67 4.78 -19.20
N ASN A 253 -9.92 5.13 -17.93
CA ASN A 253 -8.94 5.04 -16.84
C ASN A 253 -9.50 4.10 -15.78
N VAL A 254 -9.36 2.80 -16.01
CA VAL A 254 -9.97 1.74 -15.20
C VAL A 254 -8.95 0.65 -14.88
N THR A 255 -9.13 0.03 -13.73
CA THR A 255 -8.46 -1.21 -13.33
C THR A 255 -9.53 -2.25 -13.04
N ASP A 256 -9.56 -3.31 -13.82
CA ASP A 256 -10.35 -4.51 -13.57
C ASP A 256 -9.42 -5.56 -12.97
N ILE A 257 -9.71 -6.02 -11.76
CA ILE A 257 -8.85 -6.96 -11.03
C ILE A 257 -9.66 -8.03 -10.32
N THR A 258 -9.28 -9.28 -10.55
CA THR A 258 -9.80 -10.43 -9.80
C THR A 258 -8.66 -11.04 -8.99
N THR A 259 -8.88 -11.22 -7.69
CA THR A 259 -7.92 -11.87 -6.79
C THR A 259 -8.56 -13.03 -6.05
N ASP A 260 -7.97 -14.21 -6.21
CA ASP A 260 -8.33 -15.43 -5.49
C ASP A 260 -7.26 -15.75 -4.44
N ILE A 261 -7.68 -16.00 -3.20
CA ILE A 261 -6.81 -16.37 -2.08
C ILE A 261 -7.33 -17.66 -1.47
N VAL A 262 -6.43 -18.61 -1.28
CA VAL A 262 -6.70 -19.86 -0.54
C VAL A 262 -5.63 -20.05 0.51
N SER A 263 -6.00 -20.37 1.74
CA SER A 263 -5.07 -20.84 2.75
C SER A 263 -5.60 -22.05 3.54
N LEU A 264 -4.67 -22.87 3.97
CA LEU A 264 -4.91 -23.99 4.89
C LEU A 264 -3.99 -23.84 6.10
N ASP A 265 -4.62 -23.56 7.23
CA ASP A 265 -3.95 -23.42 8.52
C ASP A 265 -4.18 -24.69 9.34
N LEU A 266 -3.12 -25.35 9.73
CA LEU A 266 -3.13 -26.54 10.56
C LEU A 266 -2.40 -26.23 11.86
N SER A 267 -3.00 -26.59 13.00
CA SER A 267 -2.33 -26.53 14.30
C SER A 267 -2.52 -27.84 15.05
N TYR A 268 -1.48 -28.24 15.77
CA TYR A 268 -1.49 -29.45 16.58
C TYR A 268 -0.70 -29.23 17.88
N GLU A 269 -1.37 -29.42 19.02
CA GLU A 269 -0.76 -29.39 20.34
C GLU A 269 -0.03 -30.70 20.57
N LEU A 270 1.31 -30.69 20.43
CA LEU A 270 2.17 -31.88 20.63
C LEU A 270 2.25 -32.32 22.09
N SER A 271 2.17 -31.34 22.98
CA SER A 271 2.16 -31.55 24.44
C SER A 271 1.68 -30.26 25.11
N GLU A 272 1.57 -30.25 26.44
CA GLU A 272 1.23 -29.08 27.26
C GLU A 272 2.14 -27.84 26.96
N HIS A 273 3.36 -28.07 26.47
CA HIS A 273 4.33 -26.99 26.22
C HIS A 273 4.75 -26.83 24.78
N TRP A 274 4.31 -27.68 23.87
CA TRP A 274 4.77 -27.64 22.47
C TRP A 274 3.58 -27.68 21.50
N SER A 275 3.58 -26.78 20.55
CA SER A 275 2.63 -26.77 19.44
C SER A 275 3.32 -26.68 18.10
N LEU A 276 2.72 -27.29 17.09
CA LEU A 276 3.15 -27.26 15.70
C LEU A 276 2.07 -26.58 14.86
N ALA A 277 2.44 -25.58 14.10
CA ALA A 277 1.56 -24.92 13.15
C ALA A 277 2.13 -25.00 11.73
N SER A 278 1.24 -25.11 10.75
CA SER A 278 1.57 -25.11 9.32
C SER A 278 0.58 -24.24 8.58
N VAL A 279 1.06 -23.26 7.82
CA VAL A 279 0.26 -22.39 6.97
C VAL A 279 0.70 -22.59 5.51
N THR A 280 -0.20 -23.08 4.69
CA THR A 280 -0.01 -23.22 3.24
C THR A 280 -0.93 -22.23 2.56
N SER A 281 -0.43 -21.39 1.68
CA SER A 281 -1.26 -20.41 0.97
C SER A 281 -0.93 -20.30 -0.51
N GLN A 282 -1.94 -19.89 -1.26
CA GLN A 282 -1.83 -19.46 -2.64
C GLN A 282 -2.69 -18.21 -2.85
N SER A 283 -2.16 -17.24 -3.57
CA SER A 283 -2.92 -16.12 -4.12
C SER A 283 -2.64 -15.98 -5.60
N ASP A 284 -3.70 -15.84 -6.38
CA ASP A 284 -3.68 -15.58 -7.82
C ASP A 284 -4.40 -14.25 -8.05
N SER A 285 -3.85 -13.37 -8.89
CA SER A 285 -4.45 -12.07 -9.19
C SER A 285 -4.23 -11.74 -10.66
N ASP A 286 -5.34 -11.57 -11.39
CA ASP A 286 -5.39 -11.14 -12.78
C ASP A 286 -5.84 -9.68 -12.83
N SER A 287 -5.10 -8.82 -13.52
CA SER A 287 -5.36 -7.38 -13.55
C SER A 287 -5.24 -6.80 -14.96
N LEU A 288 -6.33 -6.27 -15.48
CA LEU A 288 -6.37 -5.46 -16.69
C LEU A 288 -6.48 -3.97 -16.30
N ARG A 289 -5.58 -3.13 -16.83
CA ARG A 289 -5.58 -1.69 -16.64
C ARG A 289 -5.62 -0.98 -17.98
N LEU A 290 -6.62 -0.14 -18.15
CA LEU A 290 -6.72 0.78 -19.28
C LEU A 290 -6.43 2.19 -18.77
N TYR A 291 -5.69 2.97 -19.54
CA TYR A 291 -5.36 4.34 -19.13
C TYR A 291 -5.07 5.26 -20.30
N ASP A 292 -5.51 6.48 -20.14
CA ASP A 292 -5.18 7.61 -21.00
C ASP A 292 -3.88 8.25 -20.49
N ILE A 293 -2.87 8.38 -21.34
CA ILE A 293 -1.57 8.95 -20.97
C ILE A 293 -1.59 10.47 -21.06
N ASP A 294 -2.30 11.04 -22.04
CA ASP A 294 -2.34 12.49 -22.21
C ASP A 294 -3.49 13.18 -21.46
N LEU A 295 -4.50 12.41 -21.03
CA LEU A 295 -5.65 12.87 -20.24
C LEU A 295 -6.44 13.98 -20.92
N THR A 296 -6.46 14.00 -22.26
CA THR A 296 -7.14 14.99 -23.09
C THR A 296 -8.26 14.36 -23.91
N GLU A 297 -8.93 15.16 -24.71
CA GLU A 297 -9.96 14.73 -25.68
C GLU A 297 -9.37 14.25 -27.02
N LYS A 298 -8.06 14.00 -27.09
CA LYS A 298 -7.34 13.60 -28.29
C LYS A 298 -6.86 12.18 -28.19
N ASP A 299 -7.22 11.35 -29.15
CA ASP A 299 -6.75 9.97 -29.32
C ASP A 299 -5.26 9.93 -29.77
N GLU A 300 -4.38 10.36 -28.88
CA GLU A 300 -2.94 10.46 -29.18
C GLU A 300 -2.06 9.52 -28.35
N ARG A 301 -2.42 9.25 -27.07
CA ARG A 301 -1.59 8.45 -26.15
C ARG A 301 -2.43 7.71 -25.14
N TYR A 302 -2.37 6.42 -25.17
CA TYR A 302 -3.09 5.53 -24.26
C TYR A 302 -2.30 4.24 -24.03
N GLY A 303 -2.71 3.44 -23.08
CA GLY A 303 -2.08 2.17 -22.78
C GLY A 303 -3.01 1.15 -22.13
N GLU A 304 -2.57 -0.09 -22.23
CA GLU A 304 -3.17 -1.25 -21.63
C GLU A 304 -2.08 -2.04 -20.91
N MET A 305 -2.33 -2.45 -19.67
CA MET A 305 -1.47 -3.35 -18.90
C MET A 305 -2.27 -4.56 -18.49
N ASN A 306 -1.77 -5.74 -18.82
CA ASN A 306 -2.35 -7.00 -18.40
C ASN A 306 -1.33 -7.76 -17.56
N HIS A 307 -1.62 -7.93 -16.27
CA HIS A 307 -0.67 -8.46 -15.29
C HIS A 307 -1.27 -9.62 -14.52
N ASP A 308 -0.61 -10.77 -14.60
CA ASP A 308 -0.93 -11.99 -13.87
C ASP A 308 0.09 -12.18 -12.75
N TYR A 309 -0.41 -12.38 -11.53
CA TYR A 309 0.42 -12.63 -10.35
C TYR A 309 0.00 -13.93 -9.70
N LYS A 310 1.01 -14.75 -9.39
CA LYS A 310 0.82 -15.95 -8.61
C LYS A 310 1.82 -16.01 -7.48
N ASN A 311 1.31 -16.20 -6.27
CA ASN A 311 2.15 -16.34 -5.09
C ASN A 311 1.74 -17.59 -4.30
N GLN A 312 2.71 -18.43 -3.97
CA GLN A 312 2.54 -19.61 -3.16
C GLN A 312 3.46 -19.52 -1.95
N SER A 313 2.98 -19.90 -0.78
CA SER A 313 3.83 -19.95 0.40
C SER A 313 3.53 -21.13 1.31
N GLN A 314 4.56 -21.53 2.03
CA GLN A 314 4.51 -22.53 3.08
C GLN A 314 5.30 -22.05 4.29
N GLU A 315 4.65 -22.01 5.43
CA GLU A 315 5.30 -21.73 6.71
C GLU A 315 5.05 -22.89 7.69
N ILE A 316 6.07 -23.29 8.39
CA ILE A 316 5.98 -24.29 9.46
C ILE A 316 6.60 -23.67 10.71
N ARG A 317 5.86 -23.70 11.82
CA ARG A 317 6.28 -23.17 13.12
C ARG A 317 6.19 -24.23 14.20
N LEU A 318 7.23 -24.34 14.99
CA LEU A 318 7.27 -25.11 16.22
C LEU A 318 7.35 -24.11 17.38
N SER A 319 6.27 -23.98 18.14
CA SER A 319 6.20 -23.09 19.29
C SER A 319 6.37 -23.85 20.58
N PHE A 320 6.92 -23.19 21.59
CA PHE A 320 7.06 -23.74 22.93
C PHE A 320 6.68 -22.69 23.97
N ASP A 321 6.05 -23.14 25.05
CA ASP A 321 5.54 -22.30 26.13
C ASP A 321 5.82 -22.91 27.48
N TYR A 322 6.81 -22.37 28.20
CA TYR A 322 7.17 -22.68 29.58
C TYR A 322 7.08 -21.40 30.40
N PRO A 323 6.90 -21.46 31.71
CA PRO A 323 6.70 -20.25 32.54
C PRO A 323 7.76 -19.16 32.36
N ASP A 324 9.04 -19.55 32.26
CA ASP A 324 10.15 -18.60 32.14
C ASP A 324 10.77 -18.53 30.75
N PHE A 325 10.34 -19.39 29.83
CA PHE A 325 10.95 -19.49 28.50
C PHE A 325 9.93 -19.92 27.47
N HIS A 326 9.62 -19.02 26.52
CA HIS A 326 8.67 -19.29 25.47
C HIS A 326 9.11 -18.67 24.14
N GLY A 327 8.62 -19.21 23.05
CA GLY A 327 9.04 -18.74 21.73
C GLY A 327 8.62 -19.67 20.61
N LEU A 328 9.22 -19.41 19.45
CA LEU A 328 8.99 -20.21 18.25
C LEU A 328 10.26 -20.34 17.41
N PHE A 329 10.29 -21.43 16.65
CA PHE A 329 11.20 -21.65 15.52
C PHE A 329 10.36 -21.87 14.27
N GLY A 330 10.80 -21.34 13.13
CA GLY A 330 10.05 -21.51 11.89
C GLY A 330 10.93 -21.68 10.68
N GLY A 331 10.33 -22.31 9.67
CA GLY A 331 10.81 -22.37 8.30
C GLY A 331 9.78 -21.78 7.35
N TYR A 332 10.22 -21.05 6.36
CA TYR A 332 9.37 -20.39 5.37
C TYR A 332 9.90 -20.64 3.96
N TRP A 333 8.98 -20.86 3.05
CA TRP A 333 9.22 -20.90 1.61
C TRP A 333 8.13 -20.12 0.88
N SER A 334 8.50 -19.37 -0.14
CA SER A 334 7.54 -18.80 -1.07
C SER A 334 8.08 -18.77 -2.50
N ASN A 335 7.15 -18.84 -3.45
CA ASN A 335 7.36 -18.71 -4.87
C ASN A 335 6.40 -17.67 -5.42
N ARG A 336 6.93 -16.60 -6.05
CA ARG A 336 6.16 -15.58 -6.71
C ARG A 336 6.49 -15.55 -8.18
N GLU A 337 5.48 -15.56 -9.02
CA GLU A 337 5.55 -15.39 -10.46
C GLU A 337 4.74 -14.16 -10.85
N LYS A 338 5.25 -13.40 -11.79
CA LYS A 338 4.57 -12.28 -12.43
C LYS A 338 4.80 -12.39 -13.93
N ASP A 339 3.70 -12.44 -14.67
CA ASP A 339 3.66 -12.24 -16.10
C ASP A 339 2.96 -10.90 -16.37
N ALA A 340 3.60 -10.00 -17.12
CA ALA A 340 3.06 -8.67 -17.38
C ALA A 340 3.23 -8.31 -18.84
N MET A 341 2.13 -7.96 -19.49
CA MET A 341 2.09 -7.43 -20.85
C MET A 341 1.65 -5.98 -20.79
N ASP A 342 2.51 -5.09 -21.29
CA ASP A 342 2.27 -3.64 -21.33
C ASP A 342 2.27 -3.17 -22.78
N ASN A 343 1.12 -2.69 -23.27
CA ASN A 343 0.95 -2.14 -24.59
C ASN A 343 0.60 -0.65 -24.49
N GLN A 344 1.32 0.22 -25.19
CA GLN A 344 1.01 1.65 -25.14
C GLN A 344 1.42 2.39 -26.41
N LEU A 345 0.60 3.33 -26.82
CA LEU A 345 1.00 4.39 -27.73
C LEU A 345 1.60 5.54 -26.91
N ALA A 346 2.91 5.55 -26.81
CA ALA A 346 3.65 6.53 -26.01
C ALA A 346 4.06 7.74 -26.86
N GLY A 347 4.24 8.90 -26.22
CA GLY A 347 4.79 10.11 -26.85
C GLY A 347 6.09 10.53 -26.16
N VAL A 348 7.23 10.41 -26.83
CA VAL A 348 8.53 10.81 -26.32
C VAL A 348 8.86 12.20 -26.83
N ALA A 349 9.14 13.16 -25.92
CA ALA A 349 9.52 14.51 -26.33
C ALA A 349 10.76 14.46 -27.23
N THR A 350 10.70 15.15 -28.36
CA THR A 350 11.82 15.21 -29.32
C THR A 350 13.08 15.74 -28.61
N PRO A 351 14.19 14.97 -28.56
CA PRO A 351 15.36 15.29 -27.78
C PRO A 351 16.24 16.35 -28.46
N VAL A 352 15.83 17.61 -28.39
CA VAL A 352 16.49 18.75 -29.06
C VAL A 352 17.99 18.81 -28.76
N THR A 353 18.39 18.64 -27.50
CA THR A 353 19.81 18.65 -27.10
C THR A 353 20.60 17.54 -27.77
N THR A 354 20.09 16.34 -27.80
CA THR A 354 20.73 15.19 -28.45
C THR A 354 20.87 15.42 -29.96
N ILE A 355 19.83 15.98 -30.59
CA ILE A 355 19.88 16.34 -32.01
C ILE A 355 20.96 17.40 -32.27
N VAL A 356 21.09 18.42 -31.43
CA VAL A 356 22.12 19.46 -31.52
C VAL A 356 23.49 18.81 -31.41
N ASP A 357 23.73 17.94 -30.44
CA ASP A 357 25.03 17.25 -30.24
C ASP A 357 25.40 16.40 -31.48
N VAL A 358 24.43 15.66 -32.01
CA VAL A 358 24.63 14.86 -33.24
C VAL A 358 25.00 15.74 -34.41
N LEU A 359 24.29 16.85 -34.61
CA LEU A 359 24.57 17.80 -35.70
C LEU A 359 25.93 18.51 -35.54
N GLN A 360 26.31 18.84 -34.33
CA GLN A 360 27.66 19.39 -34.05
C GLN A 360 28.76 18.35 -34.37
N ASN A 361 28.55 17.10 -34.01
CA ASN A 361 29.49 16.01 -34.36
C ASN A 361 29.57 15.79 -35.89
N MET A 362 28.52 16.15 -36.63
CA MET A 362 28.52 16.17 -38.11
C MET A 362 29.17 17.41 -38.67
N GLY A 363 29.65 18.35 -37.83
CA GLY A 363 30.42 19.53 -38.21
C GLY A 363 29.61 20.84 -38.37
N LEU A 364 28.36 20.89 -37.93
CA LEU A 364 27.59 22.13 -37.85
C LEU A 364 28.01 22.94 -36.61
N ASP A 365 27.95 24.28 -36.77
CA ASP A 365 28.08 25.14 -35.60
C ASP A 365 26.85 25.09 -34.74
N GLU A 366 27.00 25.40 -33.45
CA GLU A 366 25.94 25.28 -32.41
C GLU A 366 24.66 26.04 -32.77
N THR A 367 24.79 27.26 -33.36
CA THR A 367 23.65 28.07 -33.73
C THR A 367 22.84 27.42 -34.83
N THR A 368 23.49 26.93 -35.87
CA THR A 368 22.84 26.23 -37.00
C THR A 368 22.25 24.92 -36.54
N ALA A 369 22.98 24.13 -35.73
CA ALA A 369 22.46 22.87 -35.17
C ALA A 369 21.22 23.09 -34.33
N THR A 370 21.20 24.10 -33.44
CA THR A 370 20.06 24.47 -32.62
C THR A 370 18.83 24.92 -33.47
N GLN A 371 19.05 25.68 -34.56
CA GLN A 371 17.96 26.05 -35.44
C GLN A 371 17.29 24.84 -36.10
N PHE A 372 18.07 23.90 -36.63
CA PHE A 372 17.51 22.67 -37.21
C PHE A 372 16.78 21.81 -36.19
N ALA A 373 17.37 21.60 -35.02
CA ALA A 373 16.76 20.82 -33.95
C ALA A 373 15.42 21.44 -33.48
N ASN A 374 15.35 22.77 -33.30
CA ASN A 374 14.13 23.45 -32.92
C ASN A 374 13.07 23.40 -34.04
N SER A 375 13.45 23.58 -35.32
CA SER A 375 12.51 23.48 -36.44
C SER A 375 11.95 22.04 -36.55
N TYR A 376 12.79 21.04 -36.36
CA TYR A 376 12.38 19.64 -36.33
C TYR A 376 11.39 19.36 -35.19
N SER A 377 11.73 19.83 -33.98
CA SER A 377 10.86 19.69 -32.81
C SER A 377 9.52 20.43 -32.91
N GLN A 378 9.43 21.47 -33.73
CA GLN A 378 8.15 22.13 -34.01
C GLN A 378 7.23 21.31 -34.92
N GLU A 379 7.79 20.55 -35.89
CA GLU A 379 7.01 19.64 -36.76
C GLU A 379 6.71 18.29 -36.05
N LEU A 380 7.63 17.81 -35.24
CA LEU A 380 7.50 16.56 -34.46
C LEU A 380 7.80 16.85 -33.00
N PRO A 381 6.90 17.46 -32.24
CA PRO A 381 7.16 17.79 -30.84
C PRO A 381 7.22 16.54 -29.93
N LEU A 382 6.44 15.53 -30.27
CA LEU A 382 6.45 14.19 -29.66
C LEU A 382 6.73 13.14 -30.74
N ILE A 383 7.62 12.24 -30.46
CA ILE A 383 7.88 11.04 -31.24
C ILE A 383 6.88 9.99 -30.77
N PRO A 384 5.85 9.66 -31.55
CA PRO A 384 4.90 8.61 -31.18
C PRO A 384 5.57 7.25 -31.37
N VAL A 385 5.50 6.43 -30.32
CA VAL A 385 6.09 5.11 -30.26
C VAL A 385 5.02 4.11 -29.87
N ASP A 386 4.78 3.16 -30.75
CA ASP A 386 4.04 1.96 -30.42
C ASP A 386 5.00 1.04 -29.65
N TYR A 387 4.64 0.76 -28.38
CA TYR A 387 5.48 0.04 -27.43
C TYR A 387 4.73 -1.19 -26.91
N GLU A 388 5.33 -2.34 -27.05
CA GLU A 388 4.84 -3.61 -26.51
C GLU A 388 5.94 -4.26 -25.67
N SER A 389 5.60 -4.74 -24.49
CA SER A 389 6.56 -5.37 -23.59
C SER A 389 5.94 -6.51 -22.82
N ASP A 390 6.53 -7.70 -22.93
CA ASP A 390 6.27 -8.86 -22.09
C ASP A 390 7.37 -8.99 -21.04
N VAL A 391 6.99 -8.91 -19.77
CA VAL A 391 7.91 -9.02 -18.64
C VAL A 391 7.59 -10.27 -17.82
N TYR A 392 8.57 -11.11 -17.64
CA TYR A 392 8.54 -12.21 -16.70
C TYR A 392 9.44 -11.93 -15.49
N ASP A 393 8.85 -12.03 -14.28
CA ASP A 393 9.50 -11.78 -12.99
C ASP A 393 9.17 -12.96 -12.05
N HIS A 394 10.20 -13.66 -11.60
CA HIS A 394 10.08 -14.81 -10.73
C HIS A 394 10.99 -14.67 -9.51
N SER A 395 10.44 -14.91 -8.32
CA SER A 395 11.19 -14.85 -7.06
C SER A 395 10.88 -16.04 -6.16
N THR A 396 11.92 -16.80 -5.81
CA THR A 396 11.83 -17.84 -4.77
C THR A 396 12.54 -17.39 -3.51
N ASN A 397 11.84 -17.37 -2.38
CA ASN A 397 12.41 -17.05 -1.06
C ASN A 397 12.38 -18.28 -0.14
N ARG A 398 13.42 -18.47 0.64
CA ARG A 398 13.53 -19.49 1.70
C ARG A 398 14.12 -18.85 2.93
N ALA A 399 13.53 -19.16 4.09
CA ALA A 399 14.02 -18.61 5.35
C ALA A 399 13.91 -19.59 6.50
N ILE A 400 14.77 -19.37 7.49
CA ILE A 400 14.64 -19.91 8.83
C ILE A 400 14.58 -18.76 9.82
N PHE A 401 13.77 -18.87 10.85
CA PHE A 401 13.61 -17.80 11.82
C PHE A 401 13.35 -18.35 13.23
N ALA A 402 13.62 -17.53 14.23
CA ALA A 402 13.27 -17.78 15.62
C ALA A 402 12.96 -16.47 16.32
N ASP A 403 12.04 -16.52 17.28
CA ASP A 403 11.76 -15.43 18.24
C ASP A 403 11.52 -16.08 19.60
N VAL A 404 12.35 -15.73 20.57
CA VAL A 404 12.41 -16.38 21.88
C VAL A 404 12.40 -15.32 22.96
N GLU A 405 11.61 -15.54 23.99
CA GLU A 405 11.52 -14.70 25.17
C GLU A 405 11.91 -15.50 26.40
N TYR A 406 12.80 -14.93 27.21
CA TYR A 406 13.31 -15.51 28.44
C TYR A 406 13.12 -14.55 29.62
N ALA A 407 12.42 -14.99 30.67
CA ALA A 407 12.26 -14.22 31.88
C ALA A 407 13.59 -14.18 32.64
N LEU A 408 14.25 -13.02 32.68
CA LEU A 408 15.47 -12.79 33.46
C LEU A 408 15.16 -12.61 34.96
N ALA A 409 13.98 -12.07 35.23
CA ALA A 409 13.41 -11.88 36.57
C ALA A 409 11.88 -11.87 36.42
N ASP A 410 11.15 -11.85 37.53
CA ASP A 410 9.69 -11.87 37.55
C ASP A 410 9.07 -10.70 36.75
N ASP A 411 9.80 -9.59 36.62
CA ASP A 411 9.39 -8.34 35.99
C ASP A 411 10.25 -7.95 34.77
N VAL A 412 11.24 -8.78 34.37
CA VAL A 412 12.14 -8.45 33.24
C VAL A 412 12.27 -9.61 32.26
N ALA A 413 11.90 -9.40 31.02
CA ALA A 413 12.06 -10.34 29.94
C ALA A 413 13.13 -9.89 28.92
N LEU A 414 13.95 -10.83 28.46
CA LEU A 414 14.85 -10.68 27.33
C LEU A 414 14.24 -11.38 26.13
N ILE A 415 14.10 -10.65 25.01
CA ILE A 415 13.58 -11.18 23.76
C ILE A 415 14.70 -11.15 22.73
N ALA A 416 14.97 -12.30 22.11
CA ALA A 416 15.97 -12.45 21.08
C ALA A 416 15.38 -13.19 19.87
N GLY A 417 15.57 -12.65 18.70
CA GLY A 417 15.10 -13.25 17.47
C GLY A 417 16.11 -13.11 16.35
N PHE A 418 15.97 -13.93 15.34
CA PHE A 418 16.67 -13.79 14.09
C PHE A 418 15.86 -14.37 12.94
N ARG A 419 16.16 -13.90 11.74
CA ARG A 419 15.74 -14.51 10.49
C ARG A 419 16.93 -14.52 9.52
N TYR A 420 17.05 -15.59 8.77
CA TYR A 420 17.99 -15.70 7.67
C TYR A 420 17.23 -16.05 6.41
N ASP A 421 17.21 -15.11 5.47
CA ASP A 421 16.56 -15.23 4.18
C ASP A 421 17.59 -15.52 3.08
N THR A 422 17.21 -16.37 2.14
CA THR A 422 17.86 -16.54 0.84
C THR A 422 16.81 -16.36 -0.25
N GLU A 423 17.11 -15.53 -1.24
CA GLU A 423 16.21 -15.22 -2.35
C GLU A 423 16.93 -15.39 -3.67
N SER A 424 16.26 -16.03 -4.63
CA SER A 424 16.65 -16.09 -6.02
C SER A 424 15.63 -15.34 -6.85
N TYR A 425 16.07 -14.35 -7.61
CA TYR A 425 15.23 -13.46 -8.42
C TYR A 425 15.64 -13.57 -9.87
N THR A 426 14.69 -13.93 -10.74
CA THR A 426 14.86 -14.04 -12.19
C THR A 426 14.01 -13.00 -12.88
N TYR A 427 14.55 -12.33 -13.87
CA TYR A 427 13.89 -11.30 -14.66
C TYR A 427 14.22 -11.48 -16.14
N GLU A 428 13.19 -11.35 -16.99
CA GLU A 428 13.26 -11.30 -18.44
C GLU A 428 12.29 -10.25 -18.97
N SER A 429 12.64 -9.56 -20.08
CA SER A 429 11.72 -8.68 -20.77
C SER A 429 11.90 -8.78 -22.26
N LEU A 430 10.83 -9.11 -22.98
CA LEU A 430 10.73 -9.03 -24.42
C LEU A 430 10.07 -7.71 -24.76
N THR A 431 10.74 -6.87 -25.55
CA THR A 431 10.24 -5.52 -25.86
C THR A 431 10.29 -5.32 -27.37
N GLU A 432 9.19 -4.83 -27.94
CA GLU A 432 9.08 -4.41 -29.33
C GLU A 432 8.65 -2.95 -29.40
N THR A 433 9.22 -2.19 -30.35
CA THR A 433 8.85 -0.80 -30.55
C THR A 433 8.76 -0.47 -32.03
N ALA A 434 7.80 0.38 -32.37
CA ALA A 434 7.68 0.91 -33.73
C ALA A 434 7.37 2.42 -33.70
N PHE A 435 7.86 3.15 -34.72
CA PHE A 435 7.48 4.55 -34.90
C PHE A 435 6.07 4.62 -35.46
N ALA A 436 5.14 5.23 -34.73
CA ALA A 436 3.71 5.26 -35.06
C ALA A 436 3.23 6.58 -35.67
N GLY A 437 4.14 7.41 -36.20
CA GLY A 437 3.78 8.74 -36.70
C GLY A 437 4.20 9.05 -38.14
N THR A 438 4.31 10.33 -38.43
CA THR A 438 4.84 10.82 -39.70
C THR A 438 6.08 11.68 -39.43
N LEU A 439 7.18 11.31 -40.05
CA LEU A 439 8.44 12.06 -39.93
C LEU A 439 8.36 13.37 -40.73
N PRO A 440 9.04 14.44 -40.29
CA PRO A 440 9.19 15.69 -41.07
C PRO A 440 9.73 15.40 -42.49
N ASP A 441 9.06 15.98 -43.51
CA ASP A 441 9.48 15.76 -44.89
C ASP A 441 10.76 16.59 -45.20
N PRO A 442 11.90 15.98 -45.52
CA PRO A 442 13.14 16.67 -45.84
C PRO A 442 13.01 17.68 -47.00
N THR A 443 12.03 17.49 -47.91
CA THR A 443 11.82 18.38 -49.05
C THR A 443 11.27 19.76 -48.62
N ASN A 444 10.64 19.88 -47.45
CA ASN A 444 10.21 21.15 -46.86
C ASN A 444 11.39 22.06 -46.47
N TYR A 445 12.57 21.47 -46.31
CA TYR A 445 13.80 22.14 -45.83
C TYR A 445 14.80 22.42 -46.97
N GLY A 446 14.71 21.70 -48.09
CA GLY A 446 15.56 21.89 -49.23
C GLY A 446 15.38 20.82 -50.32
N GLU A 447 15.85 21.14 -51.52
CA GLU A 447 15.82 20.17 -52.61
C GLU A 447 16.72 18.95 -52.34
N PRO A 448 16.37 17.76 -52.89
CA PRO A 448 17.17 16.58 -52.75
C PRO A 448 18.67 16.82 -53.15
N GLY A 449 19.57 16.43 -52.23
CA GLY A 449 21.04 16.61 -52.37
C GLY A 449 21.56 17.93 -51.82
N THR A 450 20.75 18.78 -51.27
CA THR A 450 21.18 19.97 -50.49
C THR A 450 21.52 19.59 -49.03
N ALA A 451 22.31 20.40 -48.35
CA ALA A 451 22.69 20.17 -46.98
C ALA A 451 21.46 20.17 -46.03
N PRO A 452 20.49 21.11 -46.10
CA PRO A 452 19.32 21.07 -45.26
C PRO A 452 18.47 19.78 -45.42
N HIS A 453 18.23 19.34 -46.65
CA HIS A 453 17.56 18.08 -46.96
C HIS A 453 18.25 16.88 -46.30
N SER A 454 19.60 16.81 -46.45
CA SER A 454 20.38 15.72 -45.90
C SER A 454 20.42 15.71 -44.37
N ILE A 455 20.41 16.88 -43.73
CA ILE A 455 20.36 17.05 -42.28
C ILE A 455 19.04 16.47 -41.72
N ILE A 456 17.90 16.89 -42.28
CA ILE A 456 16.60 16.40 -41.81
C ILE A 456 16.44 14.89 -42.06
N SER A 457 16.90 14.40 -43.24
CA SER A 457 16.94 12.96 -43.50
C SER A 457 17.78 12.20 -42.48
N GLY A 458 18.90 12.78 -42.06
CA GLY A 458 19.77 12.22 -41.01
C GLY A 458 19.11 12.22 -39.63
N ILE A 459 18.41 13.28 -39.27
CA ILE A 459 17.64 13.35 -38.01
C ILE A 459 16.52 12.31 -38.03
N ASN A 460 15.76 12.19 -39.14
CA ASN A 460 14.73 11.15 -39.30
C ASN A 460 15.27 9.76 -39.07
N GLN A 461 16.43 9.44 -39.68
CA GLN A 461 17.06 8.14 -39.50
C GLN A 461 17.48 7.89 -38.03
N GLU A 462 17.99 8.93 -37.35
CA GLU A 462 18.37 8.79 -35.96
C GLU A 462 17.18 8.63 -35.02
N VAL A 463 16.06 9.30 -35.29
CA VAL A 463 14.79 9.10 -34.59
C VAL A 463 14.33 7.64 -34.74
N LEU A 464 14.35 7.07 -35.95
CA LEU A 464 14.00 5.67 -36.16
C LEU A 464 14.97 4.74 -35.44
N ASN A 465 16.27 5.03 -35.46
CA ASN A 465 17.28 4.25 -34.72
C ASN A 465 17.06 4.31 -33.19
N LEU A 466 16.61 5.46 -32.67
CA LEU A 466 16.30 5.61 -31.25
C LEU A 466 15.09 4.77 -30.85
N VAL A 467 14.03 4.79 -31.69
CA VAL A 467 12.85 3.95 -31.49
C VAL A 467 13.23 2.47 -31.52
N ASP A 468 13.95 2.03 -32.53
CA ASP A 468 14.38 0.64 -32.68
C ASP A 468 15.22 0.16 -31.47
N ARG A 469 16.15 1.03 -30.97
CA ARG A 469 16.92 0.70 -29.77
C ARG A 469 16.08 0.60 -28.50
N ALA A 470 14.97 1.32 -28.39
CA ALA A 470 14.08 1.23 -27.24
C ALA A 470 13.36 -0.12 -27.17
N GLY A 471 13.25 -0.84 -28.29
CA GLY A 471 12.70 -2.20 -28.40
C GLY A 471 13.68 -3.32 -28.08
N ASN A 472 14.83 -3.04 -27.47
CA ASN A 472 15.79 -4.07 -27.09
C ASN A 472 15.26 -4.94 -25.95
N SER A 473 15.10 -6.23 -26.23
CA SER A 473 14.73 -7.23 -25.23
C SER A 473 15.87 -7.52 -24.25
N ILE A 474 15.51 -7.89 -23.04
CA ILE A 474 16.43 -8.26 -21.97
C ILE A 474 16.38 -9.77 -21.82
N PRO A 475 17.49 -10.49 -22.04
CA PRO A 475 17.54 -11.91 -21.82
C PRO A 475 17.38 -12.26 -20.34
N GLU A 476 16.87 -13.45 -20.07
CA GLU A 476 16.74 -13.98 -18.72
C GLU A 476 18.02 -13.79 -17.90
N SER A 477 17.86 -13.23 -16.73
CA SER A 477 18.95 -13.02 -15.77
C SER A 477 18.50 -13.38 -14.36
N THR A 478 19.33 -14.12 -13.63
CA THR A 478 19.06 -14.53 -12.25
C THR A 478 20.07 -13.88 -11.30
N ARG A 479 19.56 -13.40 -10.14
CA ARG A 479 20.36 -12.84 -9.06
C ARG A 479 19.95 -13.46 -7.73
N ASP A 480 20.96 -13.75 -6.89
CA ASP A 480 20.75 -14.31 -5.56
C ASP A 480 21.05 -13.26 -4.50
N PHE A 481 20.20 -13.21 -3.48
CA PHE A 481 20.33 -12.32 -2.33
C PHE A 481 20.24 -13.12 -1.04
N ASN A 482 20.87 -12.61 0.02
CA ASN A 482 20.68 -13.15 1.36
C ASN A 482 20.69 -12.04 2.39
N ALA A 483 19.96 -12.24 3.49
CA ALA A 483 19.86 -11.27 4.56
C ALA A 483 19.82 -11.97 5.92
N PHE A 484 20.61 -11.44 6.87
CA PHE A 484 20.55 -11.80 8.28
C PHE A 484 19.90 -10.66 9.08
N LEU A 485 18.81 -10.94 9.77
CA LEU A 485 17.89 -9.98 10.37
C LEU A 485 17.75 -10.27 11.87
N PRO A 486 18.67 -9.78 12.71
CA PRO A 486 18.60 -9.96 14.15
C PRO A 486 17.56 -9.02 14.78
N LYS A 487 16.97 -9.47 15.89
CA LYS A 487 16.13 -8.71 16.83
C LYS A 487 16.63 -8.96 18.24
N LEU A 488 16.71 -7.90 19.04
CA LEU A 488 16.98 -7.98 20.48
C LEU A 488 16.09 -6.96 21.19
N ALA A 489 15.41 -7.40 22.25
CA ALA A 489 14.62 -6.49 23.07
C ALA A 489 14.74 -6.86 24.54
N VAL A 490 14.56 -5.86 25.41
CA VAL A 490 14.39 -6.01 26.85
C VAL A 490 13.08 -5.37 27.21
N ARG A 491 12.19 -6.10 27.87
CA ARG A 491 10.93 -5.60 28.41
C ARG A 491 10.97 -5.64 29.94
N TRP A 492 10.55 -4.56 30.55
CA TRP A 492 10.37 -4.44 31.99
C TRP A 492 8.88 -4.20 32.28
N ASP A 493 8.26 -5.18 32.90
CA ASP A 493 6.86 -5.20 33.31
C ASP A 493 6.79 -4.64 34.75
N TYR A 494 6.74 -3.29 34.87
CA TYR A 494 6.89 -2.59 36.16
C TYR A 494 5.61 -2.59 37.01
N ASP A 495 4.46 -2.97 36.42
CA ASP A 495 3.19 -3.25 37.08
C ASP A 495 2.40 -4.29 36.26
N ASN A 496 1.29 -4.79 36.82
CA ASN A 496 0.38 -5.69 36.10
C ASN A 496 -0.17 -4.98 34.84
N ASN A 497 0.12 -5.52 33.67
CA ASN A 497 -0.25 -4.99 32.37
C ASN A 497 0.44 -3.67 31.93
N ASP A 498 1.44 -3.18 32.68
CA ASP A 498 2.19 -1.97 32.36
C ASP A 498 3.65 -2.30 32.04
N SER A 499 4.16 -1.85 30.91
CA SER A 499 5.49 -2.24 30.43
C SER A 499 6.29 -1.09 29.82
N LEU A 500 7.60 -1.25 29.87
CA LEU A 500 8.59 -0.45 29.13
C LEU A 500 9.51 -1.42 28.38
N ALA A 501 9.63 -1.26 27.06
CA ALA A 501 10.48 -2.14 26.24
C ALA A 501 11.44 -1.32 25.37
N LEU A 502 12.68 -1.78 25.27
CA LEU A 502 13.69 -1.27 24.34
C LEU A 502 13.98 -2.37 23.32
N THR A 503 13.83 -2.05 22.03
CA THR A 503 14.02 -3.00 20.92
C THR A 503 15.04 -2.46 19.93
N VAL A 504 15.90 -3.34 19.43
CA VAL A 504 16.76 -3.10 18.27
C VAL A 504 16.53 -4.23 17.28
N GLN A 505 16.17 -3.88 16.03
CA GLN A 505 15.93 -4.90 15.00
C GLN A 505 16.33 -4.41 13.62
N ARG A 506 16.75 -5.35 12.77
CA ARG A 506 17.12 -5.10 11.38
C ARG A 506 16.04 -5.61 10.43
N ALA A 507 15.80 -4.85 9.37
CA ALA A 507 14.93 -5.27 8.27
C ALA A 507 15.60 -5.00 6.92
N TYR A 508 15.04 -5.58 5.86
CA TYR A 508 15.57 -5.39 4.51
C TYR A 508 14.44 -5.40 3.47
N ARG A 509 14.76 -4.84 2.32
CA ARG A 509 14.06 -5.05 1.06
C ARG A 509 15.05 -5.61 0.06
N SER A 510 14.63 -6.58 -0.74
CA SER A 510 15.46 -7.25 -1.74
C SER A 510 15.95 -6.28 -2.81
N GLY A 511 17.12 -6.57 -3.38
CA GLY A 511 17.57 -5.97 -4.61
C GLY A 511 16.76 -6.48 -5.81
N GLY A 512 17.19 -6.06 -7.00
CA GLY A 512 16.53 -6.43 -8.24
C GLY A 512 17.22 -5.87 -9.46
N SER A 513 16.45 -5.81 -10.55
CA SER A 513 16.85 -5.18 -11.81
C SER A 513 15.79 -4.17 -12.22
N SER A 514 16.21 -3.06 -12.79
CA SER A 514 15.36 -1.99 -13.31
C SER A 514 15.76 -1.70 -14.75
N TYR A 515 14.77 -1.66 -15.64
CA TYR A 515 15.01 -1.33 -17.04
C TYR A 515 14.87 0.18 -17.25
N ASN A 516 15.83 0.77 -17.93
CA ASN A 516 15.78 2.15 -18.37
C ASN A 516 15.41 2.20 -19.86
N ILE A 517 14.18 2.53 -20.15
CA ILE A 517 13.64 2.55 -21.54
C ILE A 517 14.43 3.52 -22.43
N ALA A 518 14.78 4.69 -21.92
CA ALA A 518 15.49 5.70 -22.70
C ALA A 518 16.90 5.30 -23.09
N ARG A 519 17.54 4.42 -22.30
CA ARG A 519 18.92 3.94 -22.55
C ARG A 519 18.94 2.53 -23.14
N ALA A 520 17.79 1.83 -23.13
CA ALA A 520 17.68 0.42 -23.50
C ALA A 520 18.70 -0.45 -22.70
N GLU A 521 18.83 -0.20 -21.39
CA GLU A 521 19.79 -0.86 -20.51
C GLU A 521 19.13 -1.33 -19.20
N VAL A 522 19.60 -2.48 -18.70
CA VAL A 522 19.24 -3.00 -17.38
C VAL A 522 20.23 -2.51 -16.34
N PHE A 523 19.72 -1.95 -15.27
CA PHE A 523 20.50 -1.52 -14.12
C PHE A 523 20.15 -2.40 -12.91
N ALA A 524 21.18 -3.07 -12.39
CA ALA A 524 21.04 -3.86 -11.17
C ALA A 524 21.14 -2.94 -9.96
N TYR A 525 20.31 -3.23 -8.93
CA TYR A 525 20.40 -2.57 -7.63
C TYR A 525 20.46 -3.60 -6.50
N ASP A 526 21.16 -3.25 -5.44
CA ASP A 526 21.39 -4.12 -4.30
C ASP A 526 20.28 -4.02 -3.24
N PRO A 527 20.16 -4.99 -2.31
CA PRO A 527 19.26 -4.90 -1.17
C PRO A 527 19.53 -3.66 -0.32
N GLU A 528 18.49 -3.10 0.25
CA GLU A 528 18.57 -2.02 1.24
C GLU A 528 18.25 -2.55 2.64
N PHE A 529 18.81 -1.89 3.66
CA PHE A 529 18.66 -2.33 5.05
C PHE A 529 18.27 -1.18 5.97
N THR A 530 17.46 -1.49 6.96
CA THR A 530 17.18 -0.57 8.08
C THR A 530 17.57 -1.20 9.40
N THR A 531 18.05 -0.36 10.33
CA THR A 531 18.21 -0.70 11.75
C THR A 531 17.26 0.21 12.55
N ASN A 532 16.27 -0.40 13.18
CA ASN A 532 15.26 0.28 14.00
C ASN A 532 15.62 0.18 15.48
N TYR A 533 15.68 1.32 16.15
CA TYR A 533 15.80 1.46 17.61
C TYR A 533 14.47 2.00 18.13
N GLU A 534 13.82 1.30 19.03
CA GLU A 534 12.49 1.65 19.50
C GLU A 534 12.36 1.52 21.02
N LEU A 535 11.78 2.55 21.66
CA LEU A 535 11.40 2.54 23.07
C LEU A 535 9.87 2.58 23.12
N ALA A 536 9.27 1.51 23.61
CA ALA A 536 7.82 1.33 23.76
C ALA A 536 7.42 1.46 25.22
N TRP A 537 6.37 2.25 25.49
CA TRP A 537 5.75 2.39 26.81
C TRP A 537 4.27 2.10 26.72
N ARG A 538 3.78 1.22 27.62
CA ARG A 538 2.38 0.80 27.73
C ARG A 538 1.95 0.96 29.16
N SER A 539 0.82 1.61 29.43
CA SER A 539 0.36 1.83 30.79
C SER A 539 -1.15 1.99 30.90
N HIS A 540 -1.69 1.42 31.97
CA HIS A 540 -3.05 1.59 32.41
C HIS A 540 -3.08 2.58 33.57
N LEU A 541 -3.75 3.69 33.37
CA LEU A 541 -3.82 4.83 34.28
C LEU A 541 -5.26 5.01 34.78
N LEU A 542 -5.44 5.84 35.81
CA LEU A 542 -6.76 6.21 36.33
C LEU A 542 -7.64 5.00 36.69
N ASP A 543 -7.12 4.10 37.53
CA ASP A 543 -7.81 2.88 37.93
C ASP A 543 -8.25 2.01 36.72
N ASN A 544 -7.33 1.82 35.77
CA ASN A 544 -7.52 1.07 34.52
C ASN A 544 -8.57 1.67 33.54
N SER A 545 -9.05 2.89 33.77
CA SER A 545 -10.00 3.52 32.84
C SER A 545 -9.33 4.20 31.64
N LEU A 546 -8.03 4.47 31.71
CA LEU A 546 -7.24 5.07 30.63
C LEU A 546 -6.07 4.17 30.27
N PHE A 547 -6.04 3.67 29.04
CA PHE A 547 -4.89 3.02 28.45
C PHE A 547 -4.10 4.02 27.59
N VAL A 548 -2.78 4.01 27.75
CA VAL A 548 -1.84 4.83 26.96
C VAL A 548 -0.75 3.95 26.40
N SER A 549 -0.51 4.10 25.09
CA SER A 549 0.57 3.44 24.36
C SER A 549 1.43 4.52 23.69
N SER A 550 2.74 4.49 23.92
CA SER A 550 3.68 5.42 23.29
C SER A 550 4.91 4.70 22.76
N ASN A 551 5.39 5.12 21.59
CA ASN A 551 6.62 4.64 21.01
C ASN A 551 7.49 5.82 20.60
N LEU A 552 8.80 5.75 20.94
CA LEU A 552 9.84 6.61 20.37
C LEU A 552 10.70 5.75 19.50
N TYR A 553 11.03 6.23 18.30
CA TYR A 553 11.81 5.43 17.34
C TYR A 553 12.87 6.28 16.65
N TYR A 554 13.96 5.60 16.26
CA TYR A 554 14.99 6.07 15.34
C TYR A 554 15.32 4.93 14.38
N ILE A 555 15.27 5.20 13.07
CA ILE A 555 15.58 4.25 12.02
C ILE A 555 16.76 4.79 11.21
N ASP A 556 17.83 4.02 11.16
CA ASP A 556 18.98 4.24 10.26
C ASP A 556 18.79 3.39 9.00
N TRP A 557 18.94 3.98 7.83
CA TRP A 557 18.67 3.36 6.54
C TRP A 557 19.90 3.41 5.65
N GLU A 558 20.37 2.25 5.25
CA GLU A 558 21.53 2.07 4.38
C GLU A 558 21.10 1.59 2.99
N ASP A 559 21.78 2.10 1.95
CA ASP A 559 21.59 1.71 0.55
C ASP A 559 20.14 1.88 0.05
N LYS A 560 19.43 2.93 0.52
CA LYS A 560 18.02 3.18 0.17
C LYS A 560 17.81 3.16 -1.34
N GLN A 561 16.88 2.31 -1.80
CA GLN A 561 16.50 2.23 -3.20
C GLN A 561 15.59 3.42 -3.57
N VAL A 562 15.96 4.13 -4.63
CA VAL A 562 15.24 5.31 -5.12
C VAL A 562 15.18 5.27 -6.64
N SER A 563 14.02 5.56 -7.22
CA SER A 563 13.89 5.77 -8.66
C SER A 563 14.41 7.17 -9.02
N ALA A 564 15.42 7.23 -9.85
CA ALA A 564 16.02 8.47 -10.31
C ALA A 564 15.90 8.62 -11.83
N ASN A 565 15.57 9.85 -12.28
CA ASN A 565 15.60 10.18 -13.70
C ASN A 565 16.94 10.85 -14.05
N PHE A 566 17.60 10.37 -15.10
CA PHE A 566 18.95 10.75 -15.49
C PHE A 566 19.00 11.79 -16.61
N GLY A 567 17.86 12.30 -17.07
CA GLY A 567 17.74 13.57 -17.78
C GLY A 567 17.73 13.53 -19.31
N LEU A 568 17.75 12.37 -19.98
CA LEU A 568 17.56 12.30 -21.43
C LEU A 568 16.12 12.67 -21.83
N ASN A 569 15.14 12.05 -21.13
CA ASN A 569 13.70 12.30 -21.30
C ASN A 569 12.94 11.79 -20.07
N SER A 570 11.61 11.80 -20.10
CA SER A 570 10.76 11.30 -18.99
C SER A 570 10.95 9.80 -18.70
N PHE A 571 11.41 9.01 -19.66
CA PHE A 571 11.63 7.56 -19.55
C PHE A 571 13.05 7.21 -19.14
N ASP A 572 13.97 8.19 -18.98
CA ASP A 572 15.35 7.99 -18.51
C ASP A 572 15.39 7.81 -16.99
N SER A 573 14.68 6.82 -16.50
CA SER A 573 14.60 6.53 -15.07
C SER A 573 14.92 5.08 -14.79
N HIS A 574 15.64 4.82 -13.69
CA HIS A 574 15.84 3.49 -13.14
C HIS A 574 16.11 3.57 -11.63
N THR A 575 15.99 2.44 -10.96
CA THR A 575 16.26 2.33 -9.52
C THR A 575 17.78 2.32 -9.27
N VAL A 576 18.20 3.11 -8.31
CA VAL A 576 19.58 3.16 -7.79
C VAL A 576 19.56 3.02 -6.28
N ASN A 577 20.68 2.55 -5.70
CA ASN A 577 20.89 2.64 -4.26
C ASN A 577 21.38 4.06 -3.95
N ALA A 578 20.50 4.91 -3.42
CA ALA A 578 20.90 6.18 -2.81
C ALA A 578 21.64 5.89 -1.50
N GLY A 579 22.60 6.69 -1.11
CA GLY A 579 23.47 6.43 0.02
C GLY A 579 22.74 6.14 1.34
N LYS A 580 22.62 7.15 2.23
CA LYS A 580 22.05 6.98 3.57
C LYS A 580 20.86 7.87 3.81
N ALA A 581 19.94 7.38 4.63
CA ALA A 581 18.82 8.16 5.13
C ALA A 581 18.54 7.81 6.60
N HIS A 582 17.86 8.69 7.30
CA HIS A 582 17.36 8.38 8.63
C HIS A 582 15.97 8.96 8.85
N LEU A 583 15.26 8.38 9.80
CA LEU A 583 14.01 8.92 10.28
C LEU A 583 13.86 8.69 11.79
N TYR A 584 13.16 9.60 12.44
CA TYR A 584 12.86 9.49 13.86
C TYR A 584 11.53 10.14 14.20
N GLY A 585 10.94 9.70 15.29
CA GLY A 585 9.67 10.24 15.70
C GLY A 585 9.12 9.64 16.97
N MET A 586 7.86 10.01 17.24
CA MET A 586 7.08 9.49 18.35
C MET A 586 5.66 9.18 17.89
N GLU A 587 5.08 8.19 18.53
CA GLU A 587 3.70 7.77 18.38
C GLU A 587 3.05 7.73 19.76
N LEU A 588 1.82 8.21 19.86
CA LEU A 588 1.04 8.22 21.08
C LEU A 588 -0.38 7.78 20.73
N GLU A 589 -0.88 6.78 21.44
CA GLU A 589 -2.27 6.34 21.37
C GLU A 589 -2.85 6.30 22.78
N ALA A 590 -4.09 6.74 22.92
CA ALA A 590 -4.80 6.72 24.17
C ALA A 590 -6.27 6.35 23.94
N ARG A 591 -6.86 5.59 24.86
CA ARG A 591 -8.28 5.31 24.91
C ARG A 591 -8.73 5.34 26.36
N GLN A 592 -9.88 5.95 26.61
CA GLN A 592 -10.41 6.08 27.97
C GLN A 592 -11.90 5.81 28.00
N TYR A 593 -12.30 4.92 28.87
CA TYR A 593 -13.68 4.81 29.33
C TYR A 593 -13.89 5.83 30.46
N VAL A 594 -14.64 6.90 30.17
CA VAL A 594 -14.89 7.97 31.15
C VAL A 594 -16.02 7.59 32.09
N ASN A 595 -17.13 7.12 31.52
CA ASN A 595 -18.32 6.65 32.25
C ASN A 595 -19.31 5.98 31.28
N SER A 596 -20.47 5.54 31.78
CA SER A 596 -21.51 4.89 30.98
C SER A 596 -22.14 5.76 29.87
N TYR A 597 -21.79 7.05 29.79
CA TYR A 597 -22.32 7.98 28.77
C TYR A 597 -21.27 8.39 27.74
N MET A 598 -19.97 8.09 28.00
CA MET A 598 -18.91 8.60 27.16
C MET A 598 -17.63 7.76 27.28
N ASP A 599 -17.02 7.46 26.16
CA ASP A 599 -15.62 7.09 26.00
C ASP A 599 -14.96 7.95 24.91
N TRP A 600 -13.64 7.98 24.89
CA TRP A 600 -12.87 8.64 23.84
C TRP A 600 -11.59 7.86 23.53
N TYR A 601 -11.11 8.04 22.32
CA TYR A 601 -9.83 7.51 21.84
C TYR A 601 -9.14 8.56 20.99
N GLY A 602 -7.81 8.52 20.96
CA GLY A 602 -7.03 9.42 20.13
C GLY A 602 -5.65 8.89 19.86
N SER A 603 -5.09 9.34 18.75
CA SER A 603 -3.72 9.05 18.36
C SER A 603 -3.05 10.30 17.82
N TYR A 604 -1.75 10.39 18.05
CA TYR A 604 -0.91 11.47 17.53
C TYR A 604 0.45 10.91 17.15
N SER A 605 1.02 11.42 16.06
CA SER A 605 2.41 11.13 15.73
C SER A 605 3.17 12.39 15.29
N TYR A 606 4.46 12.34 15.56
CA TYR A 606 5.46 13.19 14.96
C TYR A 606 6.49 12.30 14.26
N SER A 607 6.80 12.58 13.00
CA SER A 607 7.80 11.88 12.22
C SER A 607 8.66 12.86 11.43
N ARG A 608 9.96 12.65 11.42
CA ARG A 608 10.88 13.40 10.58
C ARG A 608 11.76 12.43 9.80
N THR A 609 11.75 12.60 8.49
CA THR A 609 12.53 11.83 7.53
C THR A 609 13.59 12.71 6.90
N GLN A 610 14.74 12.16 6.54
CA GLN A 610 15.81 12.92 5.88
C GLN A 610 16.73 12.00 5.09
N TYR A 611 17.06 12.41 3.87
CA TYR A 611 18.18 11.84 3.14
C TYR A 611 19.50 12.44 3.66
N ASP A 612 20.41 11.62 4.13
CA ASP A 612 21.73 12.07 4.58
C ASP A 612 22.71 12.19 3.40
N GLN A 613 22.64 11.22 2.50
CA GLN A 613 23.47 11.18 1.29
C GLN A 613 22.60 10.68 0.13
N PHE A 614 22.23 11.59 -0.76
CA PHE A 614 21.52 11.24 -1.97
C PHE A 614 21.94 12.18 -3.10
N GLU A 615 22.75 11.68 -4.02
CA GLU A 615 23.13 12.35 -5.24
C GLU A 615 22.62 11.55 -6.44
N ALA A 616 21.79 12.16 -7.26
CA ALA A 616 21.35 11.59 -8.54
C ALA A 616 22.04 12.35 -9.69
N ILE A 617 22.54 11.61 -10.65
CA ILE A 617 23.12 12.16 -11.87
C ILE A 617 22.00 12.33 -12.88
N ALA A 618 21.71 13.57 -13.28
CA ALA A 618 20.71 13.91 -14.28
C ALA A 618 21.40 14.46 -15.53
N GLY A 619 21.72 13.61 -16.48
CA GLY A 619 22.55 13.98 -17.65
C GLY A 619 23.95 14.43 -17.22
N ALA A 620 24.39 15.63 -17.65
CA ALA A 620 25.63 16.22 -17.22
C ALA A 620 25.55 16.93 -15.84
N GLN A 621 24.37 16.97 -15.20
CA GLN A 621 24.16 17.66 -13.93
C GLN A 621 24.02 16.64 -12.79
N VAL A 622 24.80 16.82 -11.74
CA VAL A 622 24.61 16.12 -10.47
C VAL A 622 23.60 16.93 -9.65
N ARG A 623 22.47 16.31 -9.28
CA ARG A 623 21.51 16.87 -8.33
C ARG A 623 21.75 16.24 -6.96
N ASN A 624 21.96 17.07 -5.96
CA ASN A 624 22.13 16.64 -4.58
C ASN A 624 20.81 16.86 -3.83
N PHE A 625 20.19 15.78 -3.36
CA PHE A 625 18.97 15.76 -2.57
C PHE A 625 19.23 15.57 -1.08
N SER A 626 20.51 15.53 -0.66
CA SER A 626 20.88 15.40 0.75
C SER A 626 20.26 16.52 1.58
N GLY A 627 19.72 16.17 2.75
CA GLY A 627 19.02 17.09 3.63
C GLY A 627 17.52 17.26 3.33
N THR A 628 17.01 16.73 2.21
CA THR A 628 15.57 16.78 1.90
C THR A 628 14.79 15.71 2.68
N GLU A 629 13.49 15.93 2.86
CA GLU A 629 12.55 14.97 3.45
C GLU A 629 12.06 13.97 2.38
N PHE A 630 11.48 12.84 2.83
CA PHE A 630 10.87 11.87 1.92
C PHE A 630 9.55 12.42 1.37
N ILE A 631 9.15 11.91 0.20
CA ILE A 631 7.83 12.19 -0.37
C ILE A 631 6.75 11.50 0.46
N TYR A 632 5.56 12.08 0.49
CA TYR A 632 4.39 11.59 1.25
C TYR A 632 4.66 11.31 2.74
N ALA A 633 5.63 11.99 3.35
CA ALA A 633 5.99 11.85 4.75
C ALA A 633 5.43 13.03 5.58
N PRO A 634 4.21 12.96 6.12
CA PRO A 634 3.67 14.03 6.95
C PRO A 634 4.44 14.12 8.27
N LYS A 635 4.76 15.34 8.69
CA LYS A 635 5.44 15.56 9.99
C LYS A 635 4.53 15.30 11.18
N HIS A 636 3.27 15.64 11.03
CA HIS A 636 2.28 15.43 12.08
C HIS A 636 1.05 14.75 11.52
N THR A 637 0.57 13.71 12.19
CA THR A 637 -0.75 13.13 11.98
C THR A 637 -1.46 12.98 13.32
N ALA A 638 -2.77 13.12 13.32
CA ALA A 638 -3.58 12.94 14.53
C ALA A 638 -4.97 12.42 14.17
N ALA A 639 -5.53 11.62 15.06
CA ALA A 639 -6.93 11.23 15.02
C ALA A 639 -7.51 11.32 16.45
N LEU A 640 -8.76 11.77 16.56
CA LEU A 640 -9.48 11.86 17.83
C LEU A 640 -10.94 11.48 17.58
N GLY A 641 -11.48 10.61 18.41
CA GLY A 641 -12.88 10.22 18.38
C GLY A 641 -13.50 10.18 19.77
N VAL A 642 -14.79 10.46 19.82
CA VAL A 642 -15.60 10.42 21.03
C VAL A 642 -16.88 9.62 20.74
N ASN A 643 -17.16 8.64 21.57
CA ASN A 643 -18.44 7.93 21.61
C ASN A 643 -19.29 8.48 22.73
N LEU A 644 -20.52 8.84 22.41
CA LEU A 644 -21.52 9.32 23.35
C LEU A 644 -22.71 8.36 23.37
N TYR A 645 -23.19 8.03 24.55
CA TYR A 645 -24.34 7.15 24.81
C TYR A 645 -25.45 7.95 25.49
N PRO A 646 -26.15 8.88 24.76
CA PRO A 646 -27.07 9.84 25.36
C PRO A 646 -28.35 9.19 25.95
N ALA A 647 -28.72 8.04 25.47
CA ALA A 647 -29.84 7.24 25.96
C ALA A 647 -29.57 5.75 25.68
N ARG A 648 -30.33 4.87 26.31
CA ARG A 648 -30.32 3.45 25.99
C ARG A 648 -30.56 3.26 24.48
N ASP A 649 -29.84 2.37 23.85
CA ASP A 649 -29.98 2.01 22.44
C ASP A 649 -29.55 3.13 21.46
N TRP A 650 -28.92 4.24 21.90
CA TRP A 650 -28.39 5.30 21.05
C TRP A 650 -26.88 5.45 21.22
N THR A 651 -26.17 5.44 20.09
CA THR A 651 -24.74 5.71 20.03
C THR A 651 -24.48 6.87 19.07
N VAL A 652 -23.64 7.81 19.48
CA VAL A 652 -23.18 8.93 18.65
C VAL A 652 -21.66 8.91 18.64
N ASN A 653 -21.06 8.64 17.49
CA ASN A 653 -19.63 8.81 17.28
C ASN A 653 -19.37 10.13 16.56
N VAL A 654 -18.38 10.89 17.03
CA VAL A 654 -17.83 12.04 16.31
C VAL A 654 -16.33 11.90 16.33
N ASN A 655 -15.72 11.96 15.15
CA ASN A 655 -14.28 11.84 15.02
C ASN A 655 -13.69 12.88 14.07
N ALA A 656 -12.39 13.11 14.22
CA ALA A 656 -11.62 14.00 13.38
C ALA A 656 -10.25 13.40 13.10
N ASN A 657 -9.75 13.60 11.89
CA ASN A 657 -8.39 13.24 11.51
C ASN A 657 -7.66 14.44 10.90
N TYR A 658 -6.37 14.52 11.18
CA TYR A 658 -5.45 15.54 10.70
C TYR A 658 -4.23 14.92 10.04
N ARG A 659 -3.85 15.43 8.88
CA ARG A 659 -2.56 15.17 8.22
C ARG A 659 -1.89 16.49 7.87
N ASP A 660 -0.60 16.59 8.19
CA ASP A 660 0.24 17.74 7.79
C ASP A 660 0.47 17.75 6.26
N SER A 661 1.01 18.85 5.74
CA SER A 661 1.40 18.97 4.35
C SER A 661 2.52 17.99 4.00
N VAL A 662 2.48 17.43 2.79
CA VAL A 662 3.46 16.46 2.31
C VAL A 662 4.13 16.92 1.01
N LEU A 663 5.41 16.58 0.85
CA LEU A 663 6.13 16.74 -0.41
C LEU A 663 5.63 15.69 -1.41
N MET A 664 5.37 16.09 -2.67
CA MET A 664 4.88 15.17 -3.70
C MET A 664 6.00 14.61 -4.59
N SER A 665 7.10 15.34 -4.71
CA SER A 665 8.18 14.99 -5.63
C SER A 665 9.53 15.47 -5.09
N THR A 666 10.54 14.62 -5.21
CA THR A 666 11.94 15.03 -4.95
C THR A 666 12.49 15.96 -6.02
N ARG A 667 11.90 15.97 -7.23
CA ARG A 667 12.34 16.83 -8.34
C ARG A 667 11.97 18.29 -8.11
N GLU A 668 10.84 18.53 -7.45
CA GLU A 668 10.26 19.85 -7.18
C GLU A 668 10.01 19.98 -5.68
N THR A 669 11.02 20.41 -4.95
CA THR A 669 10.99 20.50 -3.47
C THR A 669 9.92 21.46 -2.93
N ASP A 670 9.33 22.30 -3.78
CA ASP A 670 8.24 23.21 -3.43
C ASP A 670 6.84 22.62 -3.73
N SER A 671 6.77 21.48 -4.43
CA SER A 671 5.50 20.84 -4.77
C SER A 671 4.94 20.07 -3.58
N ARG A 672 3.93 20.64 -2.92
CA ARG A 672 3.31 20.09 -1.71
C ARG A 672 1.80 19.99 -1.81
N VAL A 673 1.28 18.89 -1.30
CA VAL A 673 -0.14 18.81 -0.92
C VAL A 673 -0.34 19.47 0.44
N SER A 674 -1.37 20.30 0.55
CA SER A 674 -1.68 21.03 1.78
C SER A 674 -2.12 20.10 2.91
N SER A 675 -1.97 20.59 4.15
CA SER A 675 -2.52 19.94 5.33
C SER A 675 -4.05 19.88 5.27
N ARG A 676 -4.62 18.85 5.90
CA ARG A 676 -6.08 18.67 5.98
C ARG A 676 -6.53 18.28 7.39
N THR A 677 -7.73 18.70 7.74
CA THR A 677 -8.49 18.17 8.88
C THR A 677 -9.88 17.82 8.39
N LEU A 678 -10.30 16.60 8.62
CA LEU A 678 -11.62 16.08 8.26
C LEU A 678 -12.37 15.71 9.53
N PHE A 679 -13.68 15.97 9.54
CA PHE A 679 -14.57 15.62 10.63
C PHE A 679 -15.66 14.68 10.13
N ASN A 680 -15.95 13.64 10.89
CA ASN A 680 -16.93 12.64 10.57
C ASN A 680 -17.86 12.42 11.77
N ALA A 681 -19.08 11.94 11.53
CA ALA A 681 -20.02 11.54 12.57
C ALA A 681 -20.91 10.40 12.13
N LYS A 682 -21.31 9.57 13.10
CA LYS A 682 -22.34 8.53 12.97
C LYS A 682 -23.29 8.62 14.14
N ILE A 683 -24.58 8.51 13.86
CA ILE A 683 -25.63 8.39 14.88
C ILE A 683 -26.34 7.09 14.62
N SER A 684 -26.30 6.16 15.55
CA SER A 684 -26.97 4.87 15.46
C SER A 684 -28.03 4.70 16.53
N TYR A 685 -29.06 3.95 16.16
CA TYR A 685 -30.06 3.42 17.06
C TYR A 685 -29.99 1.90 17.00
N ASP A 686 -29.54 1.30 18.10
CA ASP A 686 -29.22 -0.12 18.20
C ASP A 686 -30.27 -0.81 19.08
N LYS A 687 -31.01 -1.76 18.54
CA LYS A 687 -32.09 -2.44 19.28
C LYS A 687 -32.12 -3.94 19.03
N PHE A 688 -31.80 -4.72 20.08
CA PHE A 688 -31.74 -6.18 20.04
C PHE A 688 -30.89 -6.68 18.85
N ASP A 689 -31.51 -7.12 17.77
CA ASP A 689 -30.93 -7.83 16.65
C ASP A 689 -30.78 -6.93 15.41
N TRP A 690 -30.99 -5.60 15.52
CA TRP A 690 -30.83 -4.68 14.41
C TRP A 690 -30.36 -3.28 14.83
N SER A 691 -29.68 -2.61 13.93
CA SER A 691 -29.31 -1.21 14.05
C SER A 691 -29.69 -0.43 12.79
N ALA A 692 -30.02 0.85 12.98
CA ALA A 692 -30.20 1.80 11.90
C ALA A 692 -29.38 3.06 12.21
N TYR A 693 -28.71 3.60 11.21
CA TYR A 693 -27.82 4.73 11.44
C TYR A 693 -27.80 5.72 10.29
N ILE A 694 -27.39 6.94 10.62
CA ILE A 694 -27.07 8.00 9.68
C ILE A 694 -25.61 8.36 9.92
N PHE A 695 -24.86 8.56 8.87
CA PHE A 695 -23.46 9.00 8.95
C PHE A 695 -23.18 10.15 8.00
N ALA A 696 -22.14 10.91 8.33
CA ALA A 696 -21.60 11.95 7.47
C ALA A 696 -20.08 11.93 7.56
N ASN A 697 -19.40 11.74 6.44
CA ASN A 697 -17.97 11.90 6.29
C ASN A 697 -17.67 13.27 5.71
N ASN A 698 -16.52 13.89 6.11
CA ASN A 698 -16.15 15.25 5.73
C ASN A 698 -17.29 16.26 5.95
N ILE A 699 -17.84 16.32 7.15
CA ILE A 699 -19.06 17.08 7.52
C ILE A 699 -19.01 18.53 7.03
N PHE A 700 -17.83 19.17 7.09
CA PHE A 700 -17.64 20.58 6.72
C PHE A 700 -17.39 20.79 5.21
N ASP A 701 -17.49 19.73 4.41
CA ASP A 701 -17.27 19.77 2.97
C ASP A 701 -15.93 20.41 2.59
N LYS A 702 -14.89 20.00 3.31
CA LYS A 702 -13.55 20.52 3.07
C LYS A 702 -13.03 20.00 1.72
N GLY A 703 -12.89 20.89 0.75
CA GLY A 703 -12.19 20.60 -0.49
C GLY A 703 -10.67 20.42 -0.23
N TYR A 704 -10.09 19.35 -0.76
CA TYR A 704 -8.65 19.07 -0.64
C TYR A 704 -8.16 18.24 -1.83
N ILE A 705 -6.85 18.38 -2.09
CA ILE A 705 -6.12 17.64 -3.12
C ILE A 705 -5.29 16.56 -2.43
N GLU A 706 -5.28 15.35 -2.98
CA GLU A 706 -4.41 14.25 -2.53
C GLU A 706 -3.13 14.17 -3.35
N TYR A 707 -3.22 14.45 -4.63
CA TYR A 707 -2.10 14.52 -5.55
C TYR A 707 -2.39 15.56 -6.64
N ALA A 708 -1.39 16.28 -7.10
CA ALA A 708 -1.50 17.20 -8.24
C ALA A 708 -0.30 17.03 -9.16
N ARG A 709 -0.56 17.11 -10.45
CA ARG A 709 0.50 17.26 -11.43
C ARG A 709 1.00 18.70 -11.42
N THR A 710 2.29 18.89 -11.70
CA THR A 710 2.93 20.21 -11.72
C THR A 710 3.02 20.82 -13.10
N ASP A 711 2.93 19.97 -14.12
CA ASP A 711 3.06 20.35 -15.55
C ASP A 711 1.72 20.69 -16.23
N VAL A 712 0.61 20.20 -15.68
CA VAL A 712 -0.76 20.40 -16.20
C VAL A 712 -1.75 20.59 -15.05
N PRO A 713 -2.90 21.27 -15.27
CA PRO A 713 -3.86 21.57 -14.21
C PRO A 713 -4.76 20.37 -13.87
N LEU A 714 -4.14 19.25 -13.50
CA LEU A 714 -4.80 18.00 -13.19
C LEU A 714 -4.44 17.54 -11.77
N ALA A 715 -5.43 17.09 -11.01
CA ALA A 715 -5.26 16.65 -9.64
C ALA A 715 -6.22 15.49 -9.28
N ILE A 716 -5.84 14.71 -8.29
CA ILE A 716 -6.72 13.75 -7.63
C ILE A 716 -7.29 14.46 -6.40
N PHE A 717 -8.60 14.55 -6.31
CA PHE A 717 -9.28 15.20 -5.20
C PHE A 717 -9.74 14.16 -4.17
N GLY A 718 -9.63 14.52 -2.91
CA GLY A 718 -10.26 13.74 -1.86
C GLY A 718 -11.80 13.82 -1.92
N ALA A 719 -12.47 12.90 -1.24
CA ALA A 719 -13.92 12.81 -1.23
C ALA A 719 -14.58 14.11 -0.70
N PRO A 720 -15.67 14.58 -1.32
CA PRO A 720 -16.49 15.67 -0.80
C PRO A 720 -17.20 15.24 0.49
N ARG A 721 -18.09 16.06 1.03
CA ARG A 721 -19.01 15.60 2.08
C ARG A 721 -19.88 14.47 1.55
N VAL A 722 -19.87 13.34 2.25
CA VAL A 722 -20.73 12.18 1.98
C VAL A 722 -21.72 12.04 3.12
N ILE A 723 -23.01 11.95 2.82
CA ILE A 723 -24.08 11.67 3.79
C ILE A 723 -24.75 10.35 3.39
N GLY A 724 -24.90 9.46 4.34
CA GLY A 724 -25.50 8.16 4.07
C GLY A 724 -26.35 7.64 5.23
N VAL A 725 -27.09 6.60 4.92
CA VAL A 725 -27.89 5.82 5.86
C VAL A 725 -27.49 4.36 5.77
N GLY A 726 -27.56 3.67 6.88
CA GLY A 726 -27.29 2.24 6.94
C GLY A 726 -28.26 1.51 7.82
N PHE A 727 -28.43 0.25 7.51
CA PHE A 727 -29.22 -0.71 8.29
C PHE A 727 -28.41 -2.00 8.43
N GLU A 728 -28.33 -2.52 9.64
CA GLU A 728 -27.71 -3.80 9.95
C GLU A 728 -28.67 -4.66 10.78
N ALA A 729 -28.61 -5.97 10.57
CA ALA A 729 -29.33 -6.93 11.39
C ALA A 729 -28.43 -8.14 11.67
N GLU A 730 -28.44 -8.61 12.92
CA GLU A 730 -27.67 -9.75 13.41
C GLU A 730 -28.59 -10.69 14.18
N PHE A 731 -28.47 -12.02 13.92
CA PHE A 731 -29.34 -13.04 14.51
C PHE A 731 -28.54 -14.22 15.03
#